data_ebcead0b244e321a49141974e4981262
#
_entry.id   ebcead0b244e321a49141974e4981262
#
_cell.length_a   1.000
_cell.length_b   1.000
_cell.length_c   1.000
_cell.angle_alpha   90.00
_cell.angle_beta   90.00
_cell.angle_gamma   90.00
#
_symmetry.space_group_name_H-M   'P 1'
#
loop_
_entity.id
_entity.type
_entity.pdbx_description
1 polymer ?
#
loop_
_entity_poly.entity_id
_entity_poly.type
_entity_poly.pdbx_seq_one_letter_code
_entity_poly.pdbx_strand_id
1 'polypeptide(L)'
;MSQPLFQRTPLLDGSDIDVKREEIRSYFHTTLNRYEQLFETLRNDDAYYKKPITLRHPLIFYLGHTATFFVNKLILAGIISERINPRLESIFAVGVDEMSWDDLDSTHYDWPSVEEVRAYRKTMRNLVDQLITTLPLTLPITWESPWWPILMGIEHERIHLETSSVLIRQHKLEFVQSHADWQPCHKSGMAPHNELVAVAAGTIAIGKSKTDQQHYGWDNEYGSHTANIAAFQASKYLVSNQEFLPFVEINGYRNEAYWQGEGRSWQQFTHAEHPTFWIKKGDAWYLRLMTEEISMPWDWPVEVNYHEAKAFCNWKATITKQPVRLPTEDEWYRLYDVAHLSEVPMDARTSSNLHLDYYASSCPVTEFAHGEFFDIVGNVWQWTETPTYPFAGFDVHPLYDDFTTPTFDSQHNLIKGGSWIACGNESLHSARYAFRRHFFQHAGFRYVVSDAPATQPSSNYETDKLLSEYAEFHYGNSYFDVPNFSKALAEIAIAAMGSRPARAALDLGCASGRSTFELARVFDHVTGVDFSARFIGQGVQLVQQGVLRYTLIDEGELVSYKERTLSNLGLDHVKHKVEFYQGDACNLKSIFTGYDLILAANLIDRLYDPAKLLNNIHTRINTGGLLMITSPYTWLTEHTKKEAWIGGFKRDGENFTTLDGLKEILGKHFRLIQGPQAVPFVIRETKRKFQHTLSEVTIWEKIS
;
A
#
# COMPACT_ATOMS: atom_id res chain seq x y z
N MET A 1 29.23 -27.10 2.89
CA MET A 1 28.55 -25.82 2.54
C MET A 1 27.08 -26.01 2.91
N SER A 2 26.56 -25.22 3.84
CA SER A 2 25.10 -25.24 4.10
C SER A 2 24.38 -24.79 2.84
N GLN A 3 23.28 -25.46 2.47
CA GLN A 3 22.42 -24.97 1.39
C GLN A 3 21.96 -23.55 1.74
N PRO A 4 21.79 -22.65 0.73
CA PRO A 4 21.25 -21.32 0.97
C PRO A 4 19.89 -21.45 1.65
N LEU A 5 19.64 -20.59 2.65
CA LEU A 5 18.40 -20.58 3.43
C LEU A 5 17.17 -20.27 2.56
N PHE A 6 17.36 -19.51 1.47
CA PHE A 6 16.34 -19.20 0.50
C PHE A 6 16.73 -19.59 -0.92
N GLN A 7 15.76 -20.11 -1.67
CA GLN A 7 15.90 -20.19 -3.12
C GLN A 7 15.87 -18.79 -3.74
N ARG A 8 16.64 -18.62 -4.80
CA ARG A 8 16.61 -17.41 -5.63
C ARG A 8 15.31 -17.33 -6.44
N THR A 9 14.96 -16.13 -6.85
CA THR A 9 13.80 -15.89 -7.72
C THR A 9 13.90 -16.74 -8.97
N PRO A 10 12.88 -17.56 -9.28
CA PRO A 10 12.86 -18.38 -10.49
C PRO A 10 12.91 -17.53 -11.76
N LEU A 11 13.62 -18.01 -12.78
CA LEU A 11 13.48 -17.48 -14.12
C LEU A 11 12.08 -17.83 -14.67
N LEU A 12 11.47 -16.91 -15.41
CA LEU A 12 10.15 -17.11 -16.02
C LEU A 12 10.20 -17.96 -17.29
N ASP A 13 11.39 -18.17 -17.84
CA ASP A 13 11.66 -19.03 -18.98
C ASP A 13 12.23 -20.40 -18.56
N GLY A 14 12.48 -21.24 -19.54
CA GLY A 14 13.05 -22.57 -19.36
C GLY A 14 12.68 -23.51 -20.49
N SER A 15 13.36 -24.64 -20.56
CA SER A 15 13.12 -25.66 -21.58
C SER A 15 12.40 -26.92 -21.05
N ASP A 16 12.36 -27.10 -19.74
CA ASP A 16 11.77 -28.27 -19.08
C ASP A 16 10.66 -27.84 -18.13
N ILE A 17 9.43 -28.20 -18.44
CA ILE A 17 8.23 -27.82 -17.69
C ILE A 17 8.18 -28.47 -16.32
N ASP A 18 8.61 -29.74 -16.21
CA ASP A 18 8.54 -30.47 -14.94
C ASP A 18 9.60 -29.92 -13.94
N VAL A 19 10.80 -29.64 -14.45
CA VAL A 19 11.85 -28.98 -13.66
C VAL A 19 11.40 -27.60 -13.19
N LYS A 20 10.81 -26.79 -14.06
CA LYS A 20 10.30 -25.45 -13.71
C LYS A 20 9.17 -25.52 -12.68
N ARG A 21 8.26 -26.47 -12.83
CA ARG A 21 7.18 -26.71 -11.88
C ARG A 21 7.72 -27.01 -10.47
N GLU A 22 8.70 -27.90 -10.36
CA GLU A 22 9.29 -28.26 -9.07
C GLU A 22 10.14 -27.13 -8.50
N GLU A 23 10.80 -26.32 -9.35
CA GLU A 23 11.48 -25.10 -8.93
C GLU A 23 10.52 -24.12 -8.26
N ILE A 24 9.38 -23.82 -8.88
CA ILE A 24 8.36 -22.92 -8.34
C ILE A 24 7.72 -23.52 -7.08
N ARG A 25 7.45 -24.83 -7.08
CA ARG A 25 6.90 -25.54 -5.92
C ARG A 25 7.82 -25.43 -4.70
N SER A 26 9.10 -25.66 -4.90
CA SER A 26 10.11 -25.53 -3.87
C SER A 26 10.23 -24.06 -3.39
N TYR A 27 10.18 -23.10 -4.30
CA TYR A 27 10.19 -21.68 -4.02
C TYR A 27 8.98 -21.26 -3.14
N PHE A 28 7.78 -21.75 -3.48
CA PHE A 28 6.56 -21.57 -2.71
C PHE A 28 6.70 -22.11 -1.28
N HIS A 29 7.05 -23.39 -1.13
CA HIS A 29 7.13 -24.01 0.19
C HIS A 29 8.21 -23.42 1.07
N THR A 30 9.36 -23.07 0.50
CA THR A 30 10.45 -22.43 1.24
C THR A 30 10.03 -21.06 1.75
N THR A 31 9.31 -20.29 0.93
CA THR A 31 8.80 -18.98 1.33
C THR A 31 7.83 -19.08 2.49
N LEU A 32 6.80 -19.94 2.39
CA LEU A 32 5.82 -20.12 3.46
C LEU A 32 6.45 -20.63 4.76
N ASN A 33 7.36 -21.61 4.64
CA ASN A 33 8.06 -22.14 5.82
C ASN A 33 8.82 -21.04 6.55
N ARG A 34 9.52 -20.18 5.81
CA ARG A 34 10.34 -19.11 6.39
C ARG A 34 9.45 -18.04 7.04
N TYR A 35 8.34 -17.71 6.42
CA TYR A 35 7.37 -16.78 7.00
C TYR A 35 6.76 -17.32 8.30
N GLU A 36 6.36 -18.58 8.31
CA GLU A 36 5.82 -19.23 9.51
C GLU A 36 6.85 -19.32 10.65
N GLN A 37 8.13 -19.64 10.32
CA GLN A 37 9.23 -19.64 11.27
C GLN A 37 9.52 -18.26 11.87
N LEU A 38 9.29 -17.17 11.12
CA LEU A 38 9.44 -15.83 11.68
C LEU A 38 8.51 -15.64 12.89
N PHE A 39 7.28 -16.12 12.80
CA PHE A 39 6.29 -16.01 13.89
C PHE A 39 6.60 -16.94 15.09
N GLU A 40 7.52 -17.89 14.99
CA GLU A 40 8.03 -18.66 16.12
C GLU A 40 8.94 -17.83 17.03
N THR A 41 9.35 -16.65 16.60
CA THR A 41 10.03 -15.65 17.45
C THR A 41 9.06 -14.94 18.40
N LEU A 42 7.75 -15.12 18.28
CA LEU A 42 6.77 -14.63 19.24
C LEU A 42 6.62 -15.65 20.40
N ARG A 43 6.64 -15.14 21.62
CA ARG A 43 6.72 -15.97 22.83
C ARG A 43 5.40 -16.64 23.21
N ASN A 44 4.28 -15.98 22.92
CA ASN A 44 2.94 -16.43 23.29
C ASN A 44 1.89 -15.77 22.39
N ASP A 45 0.64 -16.23 22.49
CA ASP A 45 -0.47 -15.74 21.67
C ASP A 45 -0.78 -14.27 21.90
N ASP A 46 -0.58 -13.72 23.11
CA ASP A 46 -0.81 -12.30 23.39
C ASP A 46 0.04 -11.40 22.47
N ALA A 47 1.25 -11.85 22.09
CA ALA A 47 2.13 -11.14 21.19
C ALA A 47 1.52 -10.89 19.80
N TYR A 48 0.61 -11.76 19.35
CA TYR A 48 -0.07 -11.61 18.06
C TYR A 48 -1.12 -10.50 18.06
N TYR A 49 -1.71 -10.17 19.20
CA TYR A 49 -2.81 -9.21 19.30
C TYR A 49 -2.39 -7.84 19.81
N LYS A 50 -1.22 -7.75 20.43
CA LYS A 50 -0.66 -6.44 20.85
C LYS A 50 -0.07 -5.73 19.64
N LYS A 51 -0.48 -4.47 19.43
CA LYS A 51 0.14 -3.63 18.40
C LYS A 51 1.58 -3.32 18.78
N PRO A 52 2.57 -3.62 17.92
CA PRO A 52 3.95 -3.19 18.14
C PRO A 52 4.08 -1.67 18.18
N ILE A 53 3.36 -1.00 17.28
CA ILE A 53 3.21 0.46 17.23
C ILE A 53 1.76 0.81 16.92
N THR A 54 1.33 2.02 17.29
CA THR A 54 -0.06 2.48 17.15
C THR A 54 -0.53 2.54 15.70
N LEU A 55 0.36 2.89 14.77
CA LEU A 55 0.05 3.12 13.35
C LEU A 55 0.07 1.85 12.48
N ARG A 56 0.16 0.67 13.08
CA ARG A 56 0.17 -0.60 12.34
C ARG A 56 -0.81 -1.60 12.95
N HIS A 57 -1.24 -2.55 12.14
CA HIS A 57 -2.04 -3.68 12.63
C HIS A 57 -1.27 -4.57 13.60
N PRO A 58 -1.96 -5.33 14.48
CA PRO A 58 -1.31 -6.37 15.27
C PRO A 58 -0.82 -7.51 14.37
N LEU A 59 0.15 -8.29 14.83
CA LEU A 59 0.82 -9.32 14.03
C LEU A 59 -0.11 -10.44 13.54
N ILE A 60 -1.22 -10.69 14.23
CA ILE A 60 -2.25 -11.64 13.77
C ILE A 60 -2.81 -11.27 12.39
N PHE A 61 -2.94 -9.97 12.09
CA PHE A 61 -3.35 -9.48 10.78
C PHE A 61 -2.38 -9.96 9.70
N TYR A 62 -1.09 -9.71 9.87
CA TYR A 62 -0.06 -10.04 8.86
C TYR A 62 0.03 -11.54 8.63
N LEU A 63 -0.12 -12.36 9.69
CA LEU A 63 -0.14 -13.81 9.56
C LEU A 63 -1.30 -14.30 8.67
N GLY A 64 -2.48 -13.70 8.77
CA GLY A 64 -3.65 -14.06 7.96
C GLY A 64 -3.68 -13.41 6.58
N HIS A 65 -3.20 -12.18 6.47
CA HIS A 65 -3.27 -11.34 5.28
C HIS A 65 -2.58 -11.98 4.06
N THR A 66 -1.37 -12.50 4.24
CA THR A 66 -0.62 -13.09 3.12
C THR A 66 -1.31 -14.32 2.55
N ALA A 67 -1.93 -15.16 3.37
CA ALA A 67 -2.72 -16.29 2.91
C ALA A 67 -4.01 -15.85 2.20
N THR A 68 -4.67 -14.82 2.73
CA THR A 68 -5.86 -14.21 2.10
C THR A 68 -5.53 -13.62 0.73
N PHE A 69 -4.36 -13.04 0.58
CA PHE A 69 -3.89 -12.51 -0.69
C PHE A 69 -3.87 -13.57 -1.79
N PHE A 70 -3.29 -14.76 -1.53
CA PHE A 70 -3.32 -15.86 -2.49
C PHE A 70 -4.75 -16.18 -2.93
N VAL A 71 -5.67 -16.37 -1.99
CA VAL A 71 -7.07 -16.72 -2.29
C VAL A 71 -7.73 -15.64 -3.13
N ASN A 72 -7.58 -14.38 -2.75
CA ASN A 72 -8.16 -13.25 -3.49
C ASN A 72 -7.64 -13.16 -4.92
N LYS A 73 -6.33 -13.33 -5.13
CA LYS A 73 -5.75 -13.26 -6.49
C LYS A 73 -6.13 -14.46 -7.36
N LEU A 74 -6.25 -15.65 -6.77
CA LEU A 74 -6.71 -16.85 -7.48
C LEU A 74 -8.20 -16.76 -7.86
N ILE A 75 -9.06 -16.18 -7.02
CA ILE A 75 -10.47 -15.89 -7.33
C ILE A 75 -10.53 -14.86 -8.47
N LEU A 76 -9.80 -13.76 -8.37
CA LEU A 76 -9.81 -12.69 -9.35
C LEU A 76 -9.32 -13.18 -10.73
N ALA A 77 -8.34 -14.07 -10.74
CA ALA A 77 -7.84 -14.71 -11.95
C ALA A 77 -8.76 -15.82 -12.50
N GLY A 78 -9.85 -16.14 -11.83
CA GLY A 78 -10.77 -17.22 -12.23
C GLY A 78 -10.20 -18.63 -12.12
N ILE A 79 -9.11 -18.83 -11.38
CA ILE A 79 -8.45 -20.14 -11.19
C ILE A 79 -9.22 -20.98 -10.18
N ILE A 80 -9.78 -20.36 -9.16
CA ILE A 80 -10.70 -20.97 -8.20
C ILE A 80 -12.01 -20.18 -8.17
N SER A 81 -13.11 -20.86 -7.92
CA SER A 81 -14.46 -20.26 -7.88
C SER A 81 -14.99 -20.07 -6.47
N GLU A 82 -14.39 -20.71 -5.46
CA GLU A 82 -14.87 -20.69 -4.10
C GLU A 82 -13.80 -20.19 -3.13
N ARG A 83 -14.23 -19.41 -2.15
CA ARG A 83 -13.40 -18.94 -1.04
C ARG A 83 -13.19 -20.06 -0.03
N ILE A 84 -12.03 -20.08 0.61
CA ILE A 84 -11.74 -21.03 1.70
C ILE A 84 -12.52 -20.65 2.96
N ASN A 85 -12.46 -19.38 3.35
CA ASN A 85 -13.16 -18.86 4.52
C ASN A 85 -13.50 -17.37 4.32
N PRO A 86 -14.73 -17.07 3.83
CA PRO A 86 -15.12 -15.69 3.53
C PRO A 86 -15.01 -14.73 4.71
N ARG A 87 -15.22 -15.20 5.95
CA ARG A 87 -15.08 -14.36 7.15
C ARG A 87 -13.64 -13.93 7.37
N LEU A 88 -12.68 -14.85 7.35
CA LEU A 88 -11.27 -14.55 7.53
C LEU A 88 -10.74 -13.69 6.37
N GLU A 89 -11.13 -14.02 5.16
CA GLU A 89 -10.71 -13.30 3.97
C GLU A 89 -11.20 -11.84 3.95
N SER A 90 -12.38 -11.55 4.50
CA SER A 90 -12.85 -10.19 4.70
C SER A 90 -12.04 -9.43 5.77
N ILE A 91 -11.71 -10.08 6.90
CA ILE A 91 -10.93 -9.46 7.98
C ILE A 91 -9.51 -9.11 7.52
N PHE A 92 -8.89 -9.97 6.71
CA PHE A 92 -7.50 -9.86 6.30
C PHE A 92 -7.29 -9.22 4.92
N ALA A 93 -8.35 -8.80 4.22
CA ALA A 93 -8.24 -8.23 2.88
C ALA A 93 -7.84 -6.75 2.84
N VAL A 94 -7.98 -6.02 3.95
CA VAL A 94 -7.72 -4.57 3.99
C VAL A 94 -6.24 -4.27 3.82
N GLY A 95 -5.91 -3.21 3.07
CA GLY A 95 -4.52 -2.78 2.82
C GLY A 95 -3.78 -2.39 4.10
N VAL A 96 -2.46 -2.52 4.08
CA VAL A 96 -1.57 -2.39 5.25
C VAL A 96 -0.94 -1.02 5.39
N ASP A 97 -0.86 -0.24 4.30
CA ASP A 97 -0.01 0.94 4.22
C ASP A 97 -0.77 2.28 4.36
N GLU A 98 -2.05 2.23 4.74
CA GLU A 98 -2.91 3.41 4.73
C GLU A 98 -3.11 4.07 6.10
N MET A 99 -2.47 3.54 7.15
CA MET A 99 -2.58 4.15 8.47
C MET A 99 -1.71 5.39 8.56
N SER A 100 -2.35 6.55 8.66
CA SER A 100 -1.71 7.79 9.07
C SER A 100 -1.88 7.99 10.59
N TRP A 101 -1.18 8.98 11.17
CA TRP A 101 -1.24 9.28 12.60
C TRP A 101 -2.61 9.75 13.10
N ASP A 102 -3.55 9.98 12.23
CA ASP A 102 -4.95 10.32 12.47
C ASP A 102 -5.89 9.10 12.45
N ASP A 103 -5.44 7.90 12.01
CA ASP A 103 -6.20 6.64 12.04
C ASP A 103 -5.82 5.78 13.27
N LEU A 104 -6.03 6.32 14.48
CA LEU A 104 -5.56 5.69 15.72
C LEU A 104 -6.57 4.70 16.36
N ASP A 105 -7.79 4.59 15.85
CA ASP A 105 -8.81 3.74 16.48
C ASP A 105 -8.78 2.29 15.97
N SER A 106 -8.34 1.40 16.85
CA SER A 106 -8.17 -0.03 16.57
C SER A 106 -9.04 -0.97 17.39
N THR A 107 -10.01 -0.45 18.12
CA THR A 107 -10.67 -1.21 19.20
C THR A 107 -11.68 -2.26 18.72
N HIS A 108 -11.86 -2.50 17.43
CA HIS A 108 -13.06 -3.14 16.92
C HIS A 108 -12.88 -4.26 15.89
N TYR A 109 -11.68 -4.88 15.83
CA TYR A 109 -11.53 -6.11 15.08
C TYR A 109 -11.76 -7.31 16.00
N ASP A 110 -12.73 -8.15 15.65
CA ASP A 110 -12.89 -9.48 16.26
C ASP A 110 -11.86 -10.44 15.63
N TRP A 111 -10.63 -10.32 16.09
CA TRP A 111 -9.52 -11.12 15.57
C TRP A 111 -9.73 -12.60 15.85
N PRO A 112 -9.53 -13.48 14.84
CA PRO A 112 -9.60 -14.92 15.03
C PRO A 112 -8.47 -15.41 15.94
N SER A 113 -8.58 -16.64 16.46
CA SER A 113 -7.49 -17.24 17.21
C SER A 113 -6.30 -17.56 16.31
N VAL A 114 -5.09 -17.61 16.90
CA VAL A 114 -3.85 -17.98 16.17
C VAL A 114 -4.00 -19.36 15.53
N GLU A 115 -4.63 -20.31 16.23
CA GLU A 115 -4.90 -21.65 15.73
C GLU A 115 -5.81 -21.63 14.49
N GLU A 116 -6.89 -20.84 14.51
CA GLU A 116 -7.81 -20.69 13.39
C GLU A 116 -7.07 -20.11 12.15
N VAL A 117 -6.22 -19.10 12.33
CA VAL A 117 -5.43 -18.52 11.24
C VAL A 117 -4.41 -19.51 10.69
N ARG A 118 -3.72 -20.28 11.56
CA ARG A 118 -2.78 -21.32 11.12
C ARG A 118 -3.49 -22.45 10.35
N ALA A 119 -4.68 -22.85 10.77
CA ALA A 119 -5.50 -23.83 10.05
C ALA A 119 -5.92 -23.31 8.67
N TYR A 120 -6.31 -22.04 8.58
CA TYR A 120 -6.62 -21.38 7.31
C TYR A 120 -5.41 -21.35 6.39
N ARG A 121 -4.23 -20.90 6.86
CA ARG A 121 -2.98 -20.92 6.10
C ARG A 121 -2.62 -22.30 5.57
N LYS A 122 -2.78 -23.34 6.40
CA LYS A 122 -2.55 -24.74 5.99
C LYS A 122 -3.48 -25.16 4.86
N THR A 123 -4.75 -24.76 4.92
CA THR A 123 -5.73 -25.07 3.85
C THR A 123 -5.37 -24.35 2.56
N MET A 124 -5.03 -23.06 2.63
CA MET A 124 -4.53 -22.28 1.48
C MET A 124 -3.27 -22.92 0.89
N ARG A 125 -2.30 -23.28 1.72
CA ARG A 125 -1.04 -23.92 1.28
C ARG A 125 -1.30 -25.21 0.52
N ASN A 126 -2.20 -26.07 0.99
CA ASN A 126 -2.56 -27.31 0.30
C ASN A 126 -3.25 -27.05 -1.04
N LEU A 127 -4.15 -26.05 -1.08
CA LEU A 127 -4.81 -25.62 -2.31
C LEU A 127 -3.80 -25.15 -3.37
N VAL A 128 -2.89 -24.25 -2.99
CA VAL A 128 -1.88 -23.71 -3.92
C VAL A 128 -0.90 -24.80 -4.37
N ASP A 129 -0.46 -25.68 -3.48
CA ASP A 129 0.39 -26.83 -3.84
C ASP A 129 -0.29 -27.74 -4.85
N GLN A 130 -1.59 -28.01 -4.66
CA GLN A 130 -2.38 -28.77 -5.65
C GLN A 130 -2.46 -28.04 -6.99
N LEU A 131 -2.69 -26.73 -6.99
CA LEU A 131 -2.70 -25.93 -8.22
C LEU A 131 -1.33 -25.97 -8.93
N ILE A 132 -0.24 -25.81 -8.20
CA ILE A 132 1.11 -25.92 -8.74
C ILE A 132 1.32 -27.28 -9.42
N THR A 133 0.79 -28.36 -8.87
CA THR A 133 0.95 -29.70 -9.47
C THR A 133 0.02 -29.96 -10.65
N THR A 134 -1.13 -29.32 -10.75
CA THR A 134 -2.19 -29.65 -11.71
C THR A 134 -2.41 -28.62 -12.81
N LEU A 135 -2.10 -27.33 -12.59
CA LEU A 135 -2.28 -26.30 -13.60
C LEU A 135 -1.40 -26.55 -14.83
N PRO A 136 -1.92 -26.39 -16.05
CA PRO A 136 -1.10 -26.38 -17.25
C PRO A 136 -0.01 -25.31 -17.16
N LEU A 137 1.23 -25.66 -17.49
CA LEU A 137 2.36 -24.73 -17.51
C LEU A 137 2.89 -24.61 -18.94
N THR A 138 2.97 -23.38 -19.42
CA THR A 138 3.66 -23.00 -20.66
C THR A 138 4.79 -22.02 -20.32
N LEU A 139 5.90 -22.14 -21.04
CA LEU A 139 7.06 -21.27 -20.87
C LEU A 139 7.27 -20.42 -22.13
N PRO A 140 7.68 -19.15 -21.98
CA PRO A 140 7.87 -18.42 -20.73
C PRO A 140 6.55 -18.12 -20.02
N ILE A 141 6.61 -17.93 -18.68
CA ILE A 141 5.48 -17.44 -17.90
C ILE A 141 5.33 -15.93 -18.17
N THR A 142 4.12 -15.50 -18.56
CA THR A 142 3.80 -14.09 -18.86
C THR A 142 2.76 -13.52 -17.91
N TRP A 143 2.48 -12.22 -18.01
CA TRP A 143 1.47 -11.54 -17.21
C TRP A 143 0.08 -12.19 -17.30
N GLU A 144 -0.27 -12.76 -18.44
CA GLU A 144 -1.54 -13.41 -18.71
C GLU A 144 -1.56 -14.89 -18.29
N SER A 145 -0.41 -15.40 -17.86
CA SER A 145 -0.30 -16.79 -17.44
C SER A 145 -1.10 -17.06 -16.17
N PRO A 146 -1.82 -18.20 -16.06
CA PRO A 146 -2.46 -18.60 -14.81
C PRO A 146 -1.47 -18.86 -13.66
N TRP A 147 -0.17 -18.86 -13.95
CA TRP A 147 0.90 -18.97 -12.97
C TRP A 147 1.27 -17.63 -12.33
N TRP A 148 0.91 -16.50 -12.97
CA TRP A 148 1.25 -15.18 -12.48
C TRP A 148 0.71 -14.89 -11.08
N PRO A 149 -0.59 -15.15 -10.74
CA PRO A 149 -1.11 -14.94 -9.38
C PRO A 149 -0.43 -15.83 -8.32
N ILE A 150 0.08 -17.02 -8.71
CA ILE A 150 0.86 -17.87 -7.79
C ILE A 150 2.20 -17.20 -7.47
N LEU A 151 2.94 -16.75 -8.48
CA LEU A 151 4.20 -16.02 -8.28
C LEU A 151 3.96 -14.72 -7.51
N MET A 152 2.91 -13.98 -7.86
CA MET A 152 2.50 -12.76 -7.16
C MET A 152 2.26 -13.02 -5.67
N GLY A 153 1.59 -14.10 -5.31
CA GLY A 153 1.37 -14.49 -3.92
C GLY A 153 2.67 -14.83 -3.20
N ILE A 154 3.60 -15.52 -3.85
CA ILE A 154 4.92 -15.86 -3.27
C ILE A 154 5.73 -14.59 -3.00
N GLU A 155 5.80 -13.68 -3.96
CA GLU A 155 6.52 -12.41 -3.81
C GLU A 155 5.86 -11.49 -2.77
N HIS A 156 4.54 -11.49 -2.69
CA HIS A 156 3.81 -10.76 -1.65
C HIS A 156 4.10 -11.31 -0.23
N GLU A 157 4.19 -12.65 -0.06
CA GLU A 157 4.60 -13.25 1.21
C GLU A 157 6.00 -12.80 1.62
N ARG A 158 6.92 -12.61 0.65
CA ARG A 158 8.29 -12.14 0.89
C ARG A 158 8.34 -10.68 1.34
N ILE A 159 7.54 -9.80 0.74
CA ILE A 159 7.37 -8.42 1.23
C ILE A 159 6.94 -8.43 2.71
N HIS A 160 5.97 -9.28 3.03
CA HIS A 160 5.45 -9.37 4.39
C HIS A 160 6.39 -10.09 5.36
N LEU A 161 7.33 -10.90 4.88
CA LEU A 161 8.41 -11.43 5.70
C LEU A 161 9.24 -10.27 6.28
N GLU A 162 9.63 -9.32 5.44
CA GLU A 162 10.38 -8.15 5.89
C GLU A 162 9.53 -7.25 6.80
N THR A 163 8.34 -6.85 6.35
CA THR A 163 7.45 -5.98 7.13
C THR A 163 7.13 -6.57 8.51
N SER A 164 6.83 -7.87 8.59
CA SER A 164 6.54 -8.53 9.86
C SER A 164 7.77 -8.60 10.77
N SER A 165 8.97 -8.79 10.21
CA SER A 165 10.21 -8.80 10.99
C SER A 165 10.52 -7.44 11.64
N VAL A 166 10.23 -6.34 10.93
CA VAL A 166 10.33 -4.98 11.48
C VAL A 166 9.33 -4.77 12.63
N LEU A 167 8.10 -5.25 12.47
CA LEU A 167 7.08 -5.15 13.51
C LEU A 167 7.45 -5.99 14.74
N ILE A 168 7.98 -7.19 14.56
CA ILE A 168 8.50 -8.01 15.65
C ILE A 168 9.66 -7.28 16.36
N ARG A 169 10.55 -6.63 15.61
CA ARG A 169 11.63 -5.80 16.17
C ARG A 169 11.10 -4.62 16.98
N GLN A 170 9.97 -4.04 16.61
CA GLN A 170 9.32 -2.93 17.34
C GLN A 170 8.50 -3.41 18.54
N HIS A 171 8.28 -4.70 18.67
CA HIS A 171 7.56 -5.26 19.82
C HIS A 171 8.40 -5.18 21.10
N LYS A 172 7.76 -5.18 22.28
CA LYS A 172 8.48 -5.28 23.54
C LYS A 172 9.20 -6.61 23.66
N LEU A 173 10.40 -6.60 24.28
CA LEU A 173 11.22 -7.82 24.47
C LEU A 173 10.49 -8.96 25.19
N GLU A 174 9.55 -8.65 26.09
CA GLU A 174 8.75 -9.64 26.80
C GLU A 174 7.88 -10.52 25.88
N PHE A 175 7.57 -10.04 24.67
CA PHE A 175 6.73 -10.73 23.67
C PHE A 175 7.55 -11.50 22.64
N VAL A 176 8.87 -11.36 22.61
CA VAL A 176 9.71 -12.01 21.62
C VAL A 176 10.74 -12.95 22.25
N GLN A 177 11.25 -13.89 21.49
CA GLN A 177 12.26 -14.86 21.88
C GLN A 177 13.22 -15.15 20.73
N SER A 178 14.46 -15.52 21.06
CA SER A 178 15.45 -15.93 20.07
C SER A 178 15.04 -17.24 19.39
N HIS A 179 15.45 -17.39 18.14
CA HIS A 179 15.24 -18.61 17.36
C HIS A 179 16.55 -19.01 16.66
N ALA A 180 16.80 -20.31 16.55
CA ALA A 180 18.06 -20.82 16.04
C ALA A 180 18.40 -20.41 14.61
N ASP A 181 17.37 -20.24 13.77
CA ASP A 181 17.51 -19.86 12.35
C ASP A 181 17.63 -18.35 12.12
N TRP A 182 17.48 -17.52 13.17
CA TRP A 182 17.50 -16.07 13.11
C TRP A 182 18.69 -15.48 13.88
N GLN A 183 19.90 -15.84 13.44
CA GLN A 183 21.13 -15.45 14.13
C GLN A 183 21.61 -14.06 13.67
N PRO A 184 21.66 -13.06 14.56
CA PRO A 184 22.17 -11.74 14.22
C PRO A 184 23.69 -11.75 14.02
N CYS A 185 24.20 -10.68 13.41
CA CYS A 185 25.64 -10.41 13.40
C CYS A 185 26.14 -10.07 14.80
N HIS A 186 27.30 -10.60 15.16
CA HIS A 186 28.00 -10.25 16.41
C HIS A 186 29.34 -9.53 16.17
N LYS A 187 29.66 -9.20 14.91
CA LYS A 187 30.84 -8.42 14.57
C LYS A 187 30.58 -6.94 14.87
N SER A 188 31.51 -6.26 15.48
CA SER A 188 31.50 -4.80 15.64
C SER A 188 32.94 -4.31 15.82
N GLY A 189 33.23 -3.11 15.37
CA GLY A 189 34.53 -2.49 15.41
C GLY A 189 34.44 -0.97 15.47
N MET A 190 35.53 -0.32 15.06
CA MET A 190 35.56 1.13 14.91
C MET A 190 34.84 1.51 13.60
N ALA A 191 33.92 2.48 13.68
CA ALA A 191 33.29 3.03 12.50
C ALA A 191 34.34 3.71 11.60
N PRO A 192 34.28 3.50 10.27
CA PRO A 192 35.18 4.17 9.35
C PRO A 192 34.83 5.66 9.25
N HIS A 193 35.85 6.47 8.88
CA HIS A 193 35.55 7.80 8.39
C HIS A 193 34.88 7.69 7.02
N ASN A 194 33.71 8.32 6.85
CA ASN A 194 32.92 8.21 5.63
C ASN A 194 33.43 9.22 4.58
N GLU A 195 34.29 8.78 3.69
CA GLU A 195 34.84 9.56 2.59
C GLU A 195 33.78 9.73 1.48
N LEU A 196 33.93 10.81 0.73
CA LEU A 196 33.16 11.03 -0.49
C LEU A 196 33.92 10.49 -1.71
N VAL A 197 33.27 9.64 -2.49
CA VAL A 197 33.81 9.07 -3.73
C VAL A 197 33.14 9.76 -4.91
N ALA A 198 33.94 10.16 -5.90
CA ALA A 198 33.43 10.82 -7.09
C ALA A 198 32.75 9.82 -8.02
N VAL A 199 31.55 10.18 -8.50
CA VAL A 199 30.78 9.41 -9.47
C VAL A 199 30.71 10.23 -10.76
N ALA A 200 31.24 9.66 -11.84
CA ALA A 200 31.25 10.33 -13.14
C ALA A 200 29.84 10.45 -13.72
N ALA A 201 29.58 11.56 -14.44
CA ALA A 201 28.36 11.74 -15.21
C ALA A 201 28.10 10.53 -16.14
N GLY A 202 26.84 10.26 -16.40
CA GLY A 202 26.47 9.16 -17.29
C GLY A 202 24.97 9.13 -17.55
N THR A 203 24.56 8.19 -18.40
CA THR A 203 23.15 7.95 -18.70
C THR A 203 22.76 6.61 -18.10
N ILE A 204 21.59 6.54 -17.49
CA ILE A 204 20.95 5.30 -17.10
C ILE A 204 19.75 5.05 -18.00
N ALA A 205 19.43 3.77 -18.21
CA ALA A 205 18.20 3.31 -18.84
C ALA A 205 17.65 2.16 -18.02
N ILE A 206 16.46 2.32 -17.49
CA ILE A 206 15.83 1.36 -16.57
C ILE A 206 14.39 1.08 -16.98
N GLY A 207 13.84 0.02 -16.45
CA GLY A 207 12.50 -0.48 -16.72
C GLY A 207 12.51 -1.85 -17.37
N LYS A 208 11.38 -2.54 -17.32
CA LYS A 208 11.17 -3.88 -17.90
C LYS A 208 10.22 -3.82 -19.09
N SER A 209 10.47 -4.66 -20.10
CA SER A 209 9.49 -4.95 -21.13
C SER A 209 8.62 -6.14 -20.74
N LYS A 210 7.32 -6.08 -21.05
CA LYS A 210 6.42 -7.22 -20.85
C LYS A 210 6.76 -8.44 -21.72
N THR A 211 7.50 -8.21 -22.82
CA THR A 211 7.87 -9.26 -23.79
C THR A 211 9.26 -9.84 -23.56
N ASP A 212 10.10 -9.17 -22.79
CA ASP A 212 11.48 -9.58 -22.51
C ASP A 212 11.74 -9.53 -21.00
N GLN A 213 11.05 -10.39 -20.28
CA GLN A 213 11.17 -10.48 -18.84
C GLN A 213 11.80 -11.82 -18.43
N GLN A 214 12.85 -11.76 -17.64
CA GLN A 214 13.52 -12.95 -17.13
C GLN A 214 12.97 -13.37 -15.76
N HIS A 215 12.56 -12.40 -14.92
CA HIS A 215 12.09 -12.62 -13.56
C HIS A 215 10.73 -11.94 -13.35
N TYR A 216 10.00 -12.42 -12.33
CA TYR A 216 8.82 -11.73 -11.85
C TYR A 216 9.14 -10.26 -11.55
N GLY A 217 8.20 -9.37 -11.84
CA GLY A 217 8.26 -7.94 -11.51
C GLY A 217 6.88 -7.42 -11.13
N TRP A 218 6.87 -6.44 -10.24
CA TRP A 218 5.67 -5.67 -9.94
C TRP A 218 5.38 -4.70 -11.09
N ASP A 219 4.14 -4.28 -11.22
CA ASP A 219 3.70 -3.43 -12.34
C ASP A 219 4.51 -2.12 -12.48
N ASN A 220 4.97 -1.53 -11.36
CA ASN A 220 5.78 -0.31 -11.36
C ASN A 220 7.23 -0.47 -11.87
N GLU A 221 7.66 -1.71 -12.13
CA GLU A 221 8.95 -2.00 -12.73
C GLU A 221 8.89 -1.96 -14.28
N TYR A 222 7.67 -2.03 -14.85
CA TYR A 222 7.47 -2.09 -16.31
C TYR A 222 7.32 -0.71 -16.92
N GLY A 223 7.75 -0.63 -18.19
CA GLY A 223 7.87 0.61 -18.95
C GLY A 223 9.33 0.97 -19.18
N SER A 224 9.60 2.24 -19.44
CA SER A 224 10.96 2.72 -19.72
C SER A 224 11.21 4.08 -19.07
N HIS A 225 12.42 4.25 -18.54
CA HIS A 225 12.90 5.52 -18.03
C HIS A 225 14.37 5.68 -18.40
N THR A 226 14.73 6.85 -18.95
CA THR A 226 16.11 7.20 -19.28
C THR A 226 16.43 8.55 -18.68
N ALA A 227 17.55 8.66 -17.98
CA ALA A 227 18.01 9.91 -17.36
C ALA A 227 19.49 10.16 -17.60
N ASN A 228 19.85 11.43 -17.83
CA ASN A 228 21.23 11.90 -17.86
C ASN A 228 21.58 12.46 -16.48
N ILE A 229 22.55 11.83 -15.82
CA ILE A 229 22.97 12.16 -14.47
C ILE A 229 24.26 12.97 -14.54
N ALA A 230 24.28 14.15 -13.92
CA ALA A 230 25.47 14.95 -13.77
C ALA A 230 26.47 14.24 -12.83
N ALA A 231 27.75 14.58 -12.91
CA ALA A 231 28.74 14.09 -11.96
C ALA A 231 28.39 14.55 -10.53
N PHE A 232 28.55 13.67 -9.56
CA PHE A 232 28.29 13.95 -8.15
C PHE A 232 29.31 13.21 -7.25
N GLN A 233 29.24 13.43 -5.96
CA GLN A 233 30.01 12.64 -4.98
C GLN A 233 29.02 11.87 -4.10
N ALA A 234 29.35 10.63 -3.73
CA ALA A 234 28.55 9.84 -2.83
C ALA A 234 29.37 9.35 -1.64
N SER A 235 28.73 9.20 -0.49
CA SER A 235 29.38 8.59 0.67
C SER A 235 29.79 7.16 0.36
N LYS A 236 31.03 6.79 0.71
CA LYS A 236 31.62 5.49 0.45
C LYS A 236 30.85 4.38 1.15
N TYR A 237 30.43 4.64 2.38
CA TYR A 237 29.66 3.75 3.24
C TYR A 237 28.25 4.27 3.42
N LEU A 238 27.37 3.41 3.90
CA LEU A 238 26.13 3.84 4.55
C LEU A 238 26.46 4.69 5.77
N VAL A 239 25.57 5.61 6.16
CA VAL A 239 25.74 6.38 7.39
C VAL A 239 25.71 5.44 8.57
N SER A 240 26.80 5.36 9.33
CA SER A 240 26.90 4.49 10.50
C SER A 240 26.26 5.12 11.75
N ASN A 241 25.97 4.28 12.75
CA ASN A 241 25.51 4.75 14.06
C ASN A 241 26.47 5.82 14.64
N GLN A 242 27.80 5.63 14.50
CA GLN A 242 28.79 6.59 14.96
C GLN A 242 28.71 7.92 14.20
N GLU A 243 28.49 7.89 12.89
CA GLU A 243 28.38 9.10 12.07
C GLU A 243 27.09 9.86 12.39
N PHE A 244 26.01 9.16 12.79
CA PHE A 244 24.73 9.76 13.12
C PHE A 244 24.69 10.35 14.55
N LEU A 245 25.50 9.84 15.46
CA LEU A 245 25.50 10.23 16.88
C LEU A 245 25.64 11.75 17.10
N PRO A 246 26.55 12.50 16.44
CA PRO A 246 26.66 13.93 16.63
C PRO A 246 25.37 14.70 16.34
N PHE A 247 24.55 14.23 15.37
CA PHE A 247 23.23 14.83 15.10
C PHE A 247 22.27 14.66 16.29
N VAL A 248 22.31 13.51 16.96
CA VAL A 248 21.54 13.27 18.20
C VAL A 248 22.04 14.15 19.33
N GLU A 249 23.37 14.21 19.55
CA GLU A 249 23.99 14.91 20.67
C GLU A 249 23.82 16.43 20.63
N ILE A 250 23.72 17.04 19.42
CA ILE A 250 23.42 18.48 19.29
C ILE A 250 21.93 18.79 19.41
N ASN A 251 21.10 17.83 19.85
CA ASN A 251 19.64 17.92 19.86
C ASN A 251 19.05 18.17 18.47
N GLY A 252 19.60 17.55 17.44
CA GLY A 252 19.14 17.69 16.04
C GLY A 252 17.66 17.34 15.86
N TYR A 253 17.15 16.40 16.65
CA TYR A 253 15.72 16.04 16.67
C TYR A 253 14.82 17.20 17.15
N ARG A 254 15.30 18.07 18.02
CA ARG A 254 14.53 19.21 18.54
C ARG A 254 14.74 20.50 17.73
N ASN A 255 15.72 20.54 16.85
CA ASN A 255 16.01 21.72 16.05
C ASN A 255 15.16 21.76 14.78
N GLU A 256 14.08 22.52 14.82
CA GLU A 256 13.11 22.62 13.71
C GLU A 256 13.72 23.04 12.37
N ALA A 257 14.91 23.67 12.36
CA ALA A 257 15.58 24.09 11.12
C ALA A 257 15.95 22.91 10.22
N TYR A 258 16.11 21.71 10.78
CA TYR A 258 16.48 20.50 10.02
C TYR A 258 15.26 19.73 9.50
N TRP A 259 14.07 19.99 10.04
CA TRP A 259 12.82 19.29 9.71
C TRP A 259 11.93 20.16 8.82
N GLN A 260 11.45 19.61 7.72
CA GLN A 260 10.62 20.33 6.74
C GLN A 260 9.30 19.60 6.50
N GLY A 261 8.23 20.36 6.21
CA GLY A 261 6.94 19.83 5.81
C GLY A 261 6.44 18.71 6.73
N GLU A 262 6.11 17.57 6.14
CA GLU A 262 5.63 16.36 6.82
C GLU A 262 6.59 15.87 7.92
N GLY A 263 7.92 15.98 7.71
CA GLY A 263 8.91 15.60 8.72
C GLY A 263 8.80 16.38 10.01
N ARG A 264 8.46 17.68 9.94
CA ARG A 264 8.21 18.50 11.14
C ARG A 264 6.97 18.00 11.89
N SER A 265 5.88 17.70 11.16
CA SER A 265 4.65 17.17 11.75
C SER A 265 4.88 15.81 12.41
N TRP A 266 5.64 14.94 11.77
CA TRP A 266 6.03 13.64 12.33
C TRP A 266 6.86 13.81 13.63
N GLN A 267 7.85 14.68 13.63
CA GLN A 267 8.69 14.93 14.81
C GLN A 267 7.87 15.49 15.97
N GLN A 268 6.95 16.43 15.69
CA GLN A 268 6.04 17.00 16.69
C GLN A 268 5.07 15.97 17.25
N PHE A 269 4.56 15.06 16.43
CA PHE A 269 3.67 13.99 16.85
C PHE A 269 4.38 12.93 17.71
N THR A 270 5.56 12.48 17.26
CA THR A 270 6.28 11.38 17.92
C THR A 270 7.11 11.81 19.11
N HIS A 271 7.50 13.10 19.17
CA HIS A 271 8.48 13.59 20.13
C HIS A 271 9.79 12.80 20.14
N ALA A 272 10.17 12.23 19.00
CA ALA A 272 11.39 11.46 18.87
C ALA A 272 12.62 12.30 19.25
N GLU A 273 13.58 11.68 19.93
CA GLU A 273 14.84 12.32 20.38
C GLU A 273 16.08 11.60 19.78
N HIS A 274 15.91 10.40 19.25
CA HIS A 274 16.94 9.55 18.64
C HIS A 274 16.27 8.50 17.73
N PRO A 275 17.03 7.76 16.92
CA PRO A 275 16.49 6.66 16.11
C PRO A 275 15.70 5.65 16.95
N THR A 276 14.59 5.13 16.39
CA THR A 276 13.63 4.30 17.14
C THR A 276 14.24 3.01 17.69
N PHE A 277 15.29 2.48 17.03
CA PHE A 277 15.97 1.25 17.48
C PHE A 277 17.13 1.49 18.43
N TRP A 278 17.44 2.74 18.76
CA TRP A 278 18.44 3.09 19.78
C TRP A 278 17.79 3.09 21.15
N ILE A 279 18.43 2.48 22.12
CA ILE A 279 17.94 2.39 23.50
C ILE A 279 18.99 3.03 24.42
N LYS A 280 18.61 4.05 25.18
CA LYS A 280 19.50 4.67 26.15
C LYS A 280 19.31 4.04 27.52
N LYS A 281 20.39 3.50 28.12
CA LYS A 281 20.40 2.97 29.48
C LYS A 281 21.52 3.66 30.28
N GLY A 282 21.16 4.60 31.12
CA GLY A 282 22.14 5.49 31.77
C GLY A 282 22.90 6.30 30.72
N ASP A 283 24.23 6.23 30.76
CA ASP A 283 25.09 6.91 29.77
C ASP A 283 25.44 6.04 28.55
N ALA A 284 24.99 4.79 28.51
CA ALA A 284 25.28 3.86 27.44
C ALA A 284 24.15 3.73 26.42
N TRP A 285 24.53 3.57 25.16
CA TRP A 285 23.62 3.27 24.07
C TRP A 285 23.63 1.77 23.73
N TYR A 286 22.44 1.26 23.40
CA TYR A 286 22.19 -0.09 22.93
C TYR A 286 21.41 -0.04 21.63
N LEU A 287 21.52 -1.09 20.81
CA LEU A 287 20.74 -1.28 19.61
C LEU A 287 19.71 -2.40 19.84
N ARG A 288 18.46 -2.11 19.52
CA ARG A 288 17.37 -3.09 19.49
C ARG A 288 17.46 -3.89 18.18
N LEU A 289 17.76 -5.18 18.26
CA LEU A 289 17.61 -6.16 17.19
C LEU A 289 16.20 -6.80 17.25
N MET A 290 15.92 -7.76 16.39
CA MET A 290 14.59 -8.36 16.32
C MET A 290 14.15 -8.99 17.66
N THR A 291 15.04 -9.73 18.33
CA THR A 291 14.70 -10.47 19.56
C THR A 291 15.58 -10.13 20.77
N GLU A 292 16.55 -9.25 20.62
CA GLU A 292 17.48 -8.87 21.69
C GLU A 292 17.93 -7.42 21.62
N GLU A 293 18.58 -6.94 22.66
CA GLU A 293 19.29 -5.65 22.71
C GLU A 293 20.78 -5.92 22.91
N ILE A 294 21.61 -5.33 22.05
CA ILE A 294 23.06 -5.43 22.13
C ILE A 294 23.69 -4.08 22.45
N SER A 295 24.91 -4.07 22.97
CA SER A 295 25.68 -2.82 23.06
C SER A 295 25.79 -2.19 21.69
N MET A 296 25.68 -0.84 21.61
CA MET A 296 25.64 -0.13 20.34
C MET A 296 26.81 -0.51 19.42
N PRO A 297 26.52 -1.15 18.26
CA PRO A 297 27.53 -1.40 17.24
C PRO A 297 27.73 -0.13 16.41
N TRP A 298 28.72 0.67 16.76
CA TRP A 298 28.92 1.99 16.21
C TRP A 298 29.28 2.01 14.71
N ASP A 299 29.82 0.91 14.21
CA ASP A 299 30.19 0.69 12.81
C ASP A 299 29.08 0.06 11.94
N TRP A 300 27.89 -0.17 12.51
CA TRP A 300 26.74 -0.63 11.73
C TRP A 300 25.96 0.55 11.15
N PRO A 301 25.19 0.35 10.05
CA PRO A 301 24.33 1.41 9.50
C PRO A 301 23.30 1.86 10.52
N VAL A 302 23.04 3.15 10.57
CA VAL A 302 21.90 3.68 11.31
C VAL A 302 20.61 3.33 10.57
N GLU A 303 19.65 2.75 11.27
CA GLU A 303 18.33 2.43 10.71
C GLU A 303 17.31 3.46 11.18
N VAL A 304 16.74 4.19 10.22
CA VAL A 304 15.90 5.37 10.41
C VAL A 304 14.81 5.44 9.34
N ASN A 305 13.79 6.25 9.55
CA ASN A 305 12.82 6.56 8.51
C ASN A 305 13.35 7.67 7.56
N TYR A 306 12.59 7.95 6.50
CA TYR A 306 12.98 8.98 5.52
C TYR A 306 13.17 10.37 6.15
N HIS A 307 12.27 10.76 7.06
CA HIS A 307 12.33 12.10 7.68
C HIS A 307 13.60 12.30 8.51
N GLU A 308 14.02 11.28 9.25
CA GLU A 308 15.25 11.28 10.03
C GLU A 308 16.50 11.36 9.13
N ALA A 309 16.52 10.54 8.07
CA ALA A 309 17.59 10.58 7.07
C ALA A 309 17.70 11.95 6.41
N LYS A 310 16.57 12.57 6.07
CA LYS A 310 16.51 13.90 5.47
C LYS A 310 16.95 14.99 6.44
N ALA A 311 16.54 14.92 7.70
CA ALA A 311 16.95 15.89 8.75
C ALA A 311 18.46 15.81 8.99
N PHE A 312 19.04 14.61 9.01
CA PHE A 312 20.50 14.43 9.07
C PHE A 312 21.21 15.08 7.87
N CYS A 313 20.72 14.87 6.64
CA CYS A 313 21.28 15.48 5.45
C CYS A 313 21.23 17.02 5.52
N ASN A 314 20.12 17.60 5.98
CA ASN A 314 19.97 19.05 6.17
C ASN A 314 20.95 19.62 7.20
N TRP A 315 21.12 18.91 8.33
CA TRP A 315 22.14 19.23 9.32
C TRP A 315 23.53 19.17 8.73
N LYS A 316 23.88 18.07 8.05
CA LYS A 316 25.19 17.85 7.47
C LYS A 316 25.53 18.91 6.41
N ALA A 317 24.54 19.30 5.58
CA ALA A 317 24.68 20.39 4.62
C ALA A 317 25.00 21.72 5.32
N THR A 318 24.38 22.00 6.46
CA THR A 318 24.61 23.20 7.24
C THR A 318 26.05 23.27 7.80
N ILE A 319 26.56 22.18 8.37
CA ILE A 319 27.89 22.16 8.99
C ILE A 319 29.03 22.07 7.97
N THR A 320 28.81 21.35 6.85
CA THR A 320 29.85 21.22 5.80
C THR A 320 29.80 22.35 4.77
N LYS A 321 28.70 23.10 4.70
CA LYS A 321 28.40 24.10 3.67
C LYS A 321 28.44 23.53 2.25
N GLN A 322 28.04 22.27 2.11
CA GLN A 322 27.94 21.54 0.85
C GLN A 322 26.48 21.14 0.61
N PRO A 323 26.05 20.95 -0.65
CA PRO A 323 24.69 20.54 -0.98
C PRO A 323 24.49 19.02 -0.74
N VAL A 324 24.43 18.66 0.55
CA VAL A 324 24.22 17.26 0.99
C VAL A 324 22.74 16.93 0.94
N ARG A 325 22.40 15.79 0.33
CA ARG A 325 21.04 15.24 0.26
C ARG A 325 21.06 13.72 0.10
N LEU A 326 19.90 13.09 0.12
CA LEU A 326 19.77 11.68 -0.26
C LEU A 326 19.99 11.54 -1.79
N PRO A 327 20.44 10.38 -2.29
CA PRO A 327 20.49 10.11 -3.72
C PRO A 327 19.05 10.07 -4.30
N THR A 328 18.91 10.40 -5.57
CA THR A 328 17.71 10.03 -6.33
C THR A 328 17.75 8.56 -6.72
N GLU A 329 16.61 7.99 -7.18
CA GLU A 329 16.59 6.65 -7.78
C GLU A 329 17.61 6.54 -8.92
N ASP A 330 17.66 7.54 -9.78
CA ASP A 330 18.57 7.59 -10.93
C ASP A 330 20.05 7.61 -10.51
N GLU A 331 20.38 8.37 -9.48
CA GLU A 331 21.74 8.40 -8.92
C GLU A 331 22.11 7.08 -8.26
N TRP A 332 21.17 6.40 -7.62
CA TRP A 332 21.41 5.05 -7.08
C TRP A 332 21.69 4.04 -8.20
N TYR A 333 20.95 4.08 -9.31
CA TYR A 333 21.24 3.24 -10.48
C TYR A 333 22.61 3.57 -11.07
N ARG A 334 22.99 4.83 -11.07
CA ARG A 334 24.36 5.21 -11.51
C ARG A 334 25.45 4.65 -10.59
N LEU A 335 25.23 4.64 -9.27
CA LEU A 335 26.16 3.96 -8.33
C LEU A 335 26.26 2.46 -8.62
N TYR A 336 25.15 1.83 -8.93
CA TYR A 336 25.08 0.42 -9.30
C TYR A 336 25.91 0.10 -10.53
N ASP A 337 25.80 0.95 -11.57
CA ASP A 337 26.56 0.83 -12.83
C ASP A 337 28.06 1.00 -12.62
N VAL A 338 28.49 2.01 -11.88
CA VAL A 338 29.93 2.26 -11.66
C VAL A 338 30.60 1.20 -10.77
N ALA A 339 29.80 0.54 -9.94
CA ALA A 339 30.28 -0.59 -9.14
C ALA A 339 30.28 -1.92 -9.95
N HIS A 340 29.82 -1.92 -11.19
CA HIS A 340 29.76 -3.08 -12.08
C HIS A 340 29.03 -4.28 -11.46
N LEU A 341 27.94 -4.02 -10.74
CA LEU A 341 27.13 -5.06 -10.12
C LEU A 341 26.29 -5.78 -11.19
N SER A 342 26.09 -7.08 -11.02
CA SER A 342 25.22 -7.85 -11.91
C SER A 342 23.74 -7.57 -11.59
N GLU A 343 22.87 -7.64 -12.58
CA GLU A 343 21.43 -7.41 -12.44
C GLU A 343 20.79 -8.33 -11.40
N VAL A 344 21.32 -9.54 -11.25
CA VAL A 344 20.91 -10.50 -10.23
C VAL A 344 22.16 -10.99 -9.51
N PRO A 345 22.21 -10.89 -8.19
CA PRO A 345 23.24 -11.55 -7.40
C PRO A 345 23.07 -13.09 -7.52
N MET A 346 23.69 -13.71 -8.52
CA MET A 346 23.42 -15.09 -8.94
C MET A 346 24.19 -16.16 -8.17
N ASP A 347 25.22 -15.80 -7.40
CA ASP A 347 26.05 -16.81 -6.73
C ASP A 347 25.44 -17.25 -5.40
N ALA A 348 25.74 -18.49 -5.04
CA ALA A 348 25.20 -19.17 -3.86
C ALA A 348 25.47 -18.44 -2.53
N ARG A 349 26.43 -17.53 -2.51
CA ARG A 349 26.59 -16.47 -1.49
C ARG A 349 27.02 -15.21 -2.20
N THR A 350 26.12 -14.22 -2.19
CA THR A 350 26.43 -12.91 -2.74
C THR A 350 27.51 -12.22 -1.91
N SER A 351 28.23 -11.29 -2.54
CA SER A 351 29.10 -10.36 -1.82
C SER A 351 28.29 -9.28 -1.07
N SER A 352 27.11 -9.63 -0.55
CA SER A 352 26.15 -8.71 0.09
C SER A 352 25.40 -9.39 1.22
N ASN A 353 25.14 -8.70 2.31
CA ASN A 353 24.24 -9.17 3.37
C ASN A 353 22.79 -9.11 2.90
N LEU A 354 22.34 -10.17 2.24
CA LEU A 354 21.07 -10.28 1.53
C LEU A 354 20.56 -11.72 1.64
N HIS A 355 19.28 -11.97 1.44
CA HIS A 355 18.65 -13.30 1.41
C HIS A 355 18.78 -14.11 2.71
N LEU A 356 19.10 -13.50 3.85
CA LEU A 356 19.47 -14.22 5.08
C LEU A 356 20.69 -15.15 4.89
N ASP A 357 21.53 -14.91 3.90
CA ASP A 357 22.68 -15.76 3.62
C ASP A 357 23.79 -15.63 4.69
N TYR A 358 23.82 -14.51 5.41
CA TYR A 358 24.84 -14.20 6.40
C TYR A 358 24.27 -13.98 7.79
N TYR A 359 23.44 -12.96 7.98
CA TYR A 359 22.94 -12.54 9.27
C TYR A 359 21.46 -12.23 9.24
N ALA A 360 20.77 -12.44 10.36
CA ALA A 360 19.43 -11.98 10.61
C ALA A 360 19.40 -10.57 11.25
N SER A 361 20.29 -9.72 10.81
CA SER A 361 20.44 -8.31 11.23
C SER A 361 21.31 -7.56 10.23
N SER A 362 21.36 -6.23 10.35
CA SER A 362 22.45 -5.44 9.77
C SER A 362 23.81 -5.86 10.33
N CYS A 363 24.90 -5.42 9.71
CA CYS A 363 26.28 -5.75 10.05
C CYS A 363 27.20 -4.53 9.75
N PRO A 364 28.52 -4.57 10.07
CA PRO A 364 29.41 -3.46 9.84
C PRO A 364 29.35 -2.92 8.41
N VAL A 365 29.31 -1.60 8.24
CA VAL A 365 29.27 -0.91 6.93
C VAL A 365 30.53 -1.14 6.07
N THR A 366 31.52 -1.83 6.60
CA THR A 366 32.78 -2.18 5.92
C THR A 366 32.84 -3.64 5.48
N GLU A 367 31.79 -4.43 5.69
CA GLU A 367 31.87 -5.89 5.47
C GLU A 367 31.76 -6.25 3.98
N PHE A 368 30.93 -5.56 3.20
CA PHE A 368 30.62 -5.93 1.82
C PHE A 368 30.99 -4.82 0.83
N ALA A 369 32.11 -4.99 0.16
CA ALA A 369 32.63 -4.03 -0.82
C ALA A 369 31.98 -4.23 -2.21
N HIS A 370 31.64 -3.12 -2.85
CA HIS A 370 31.11 -3.03 -4.21
C HIS A 370 31.93 -2.00 -5.00
N GLY A 371 33.03 -2.42 -5.59
CA GLY A 371 33.99 -1.50 -6.21
C GLY A 371 34.63 -0.58 -5.17
N GLU A 372 34.50 0.74 -5.37
CA GLU A 372 35.01 1.73 -4.41
C GLU A 372 34.02 2.01 -3.26
N PHE A 373 32.78 1.50 -3.37
CA PHE A 373 31.71 1.65 -2.38
C PHE A 373 31.50 0.38 -1.55
N PHE A 374 30.67 0.51 -0.53
CA PHE A 374 30.18 -0.61 0.27
C PHE A 374 28.66 -0.58 0.35
N ASP A 375 28.06 -1.75 0.50
CA ASP A 375 26.62 -1.91 0.71
C ASP A 375 25.75 -1.11 -0.28
N ILE A 376 26.07 -1.10 -1.57
CA ILE A 376 25.14 -0.59 -2.60
C ILE A 376 23.91 -1.51 -2.64
N VAL A 377 24.13 -2.82 -2.43
CA VAL A 377 23.11 -3.86 -2.33
C VAL A 377 23.25 -4.59 -1.02
N GLY A 378 22.14 -4.85 -0.35
CA GLY A 378 22.10 -5.57 0.91
C GLY A 378 22.39 -4.72 2.14
N ASN A 379 22.50 -5.38 3.27
CA ASN A 379 22.65 -4.85 4.62
C ASN A 379 21.37 -4.13 5.09
N VAL A 380 21.10 -2.93 4.62
CA VAL A 380 19.82 -2.22 4.83
C VAL A 380 19.39 -1.54 3.55
N TRP A 381 18.07 -1.39 3.36
CA TRP A 381 17.51 -0.54 2.32
C TRP A 381 18.04 0.89 2.44
N GLN A 382 18.10 1.59 1.32
CA GLN A 382 18.56 2.98 1.25
C GLN A 382 17.43 3.89 0.80
N TRP A 383 17.05 4.84 1.66
CA TRP A 383 16.09 5.89 1.31
C TRP A 383 16.61 6.76 0.16
N THR A 384 15.72 7.11 -0.77
CA THR A 384 16.00 8.02 -1.87
C THR A 384 15.15 9.29 -1.78
N GLU A 385 15.58 10.37 -2.49
CA GLU A 385 14.76 11.59 -2.67
C GLU A 385 13.53 11.34 -3.55
N THR A 386 13.53 10.26 -4.34
CA THR A 386 12.53 10.04 -5.39
C THR A 386 11.25 9.45 -4.81
N PRO A 387 10.11 10.15 -4.88
CA PRO A 387 8.82 9.53 -4.62
C PRO A 387 8.48 8.56 -5.75
N THR A 388 7.63 7.59 -5.46
CA THR A 388 7.16 6.62 -6.46
C THR A 388 6.46 7.33 -7.61
N TYR A 389 6.76 6.90 -8.83
CA TYR A 389 6.16 7.42 -10.07
C TYR A 389 6.11 6.34 -11.15
N PRO A 390 5.17 6.42 -12.12
CA PRO A 390 5.10 5.46 -13.22
C PRO A 390 6.20 5.74 -14.26
N PHE A 391 6.77 4.67 -14.82
CA PHE A 391 7.60 4.78 -16.01
C PHE A 391 6.77 5.05 -17.26
N ALA A 392 7.39 5.59 -18.32
CA ALA A 392 6.72 5.73 -19.61
C ALA A 392 6.31 4.36 -20.15
N GLY A 393 5.02 4.16 -20.45
CA GLY A 393 4.46 2.87 -20.84
C GLY A 393 4.07 1.97 -19.65
N PHE A 394 3.98 2.52 -18.45
CA PHE A 394 3.41 1.85 -17.30
C PHE A 394 1.95 1.44 -17.55
N ASP A 395 1.62 0.21 -17.19
CA ASP A 395 0.25 -0.30 -17.12
C ASP A 395 0.02 -0.99 -15.77
N VAL A 396 -1.14 -0.78 -15.19
CA VAL A 396 -1.56 -1.46 -13.97
C VAL A 396 -1.79 -2.95 -14.24
N HIS A 397 -1.28 -3.81 -13.37
CA HIS A 397 -1.59 -5.23 -13.47
C HIS A 397 -3.03 -5.50 -12.98
N PRO A 398 -3.91 -6.12 -13.81
CA PRO A 398 -5.34 -6.24 -13.50
C PRO A 398 -5.65 -7.09 -12.26
N LEU A 399 -4.73 -7.97 -11.85
CA LEU A 399 -4.90 -8.78 -10.65
C LEU A 399 -4.54 -8.05 -9.35
N TYR A 400 -3.82 -6.91 -9.42
CA TYR A 400 -3.45 -6.15 -8.22
C TYR A 400 -3.37 -4.66 -8.52
N ASP A 401 -4.51 -4.08 -8.80
CA ASP A 401 -4.64 -2.70 -9.18
C ASP A 401 -4.44 -1.70 -8.01
N ASP A 402 -4.59 -2.14 -6.78
CA ASP A 402 -4.37 -1.34 -5.56
C ASP A 402 -2.93 -1.42 -5.00
N PHE A 403 -1.97 -2.03 -5.70
CA PHE A 403 -0.60 -2.15 -5.20
C PHE A 403 0.21 -0.87 -5.39
N THR A 404 0.39 -0.44 -6.63
CA THR A 404 1.33 0.62 -6.97
C THR A 404 0.68 2.00 -7.08
N THR A 405 -0.47 2.09 -7.75
CA THR A 405 -1.07 3.38 -8.06
C THR A 405 -1.44 4.24 -6.84
N PRO A 406 -1.86 3.68 -5.69
CA PRO A 406 -2.06 4.49 -4.49
C PRO A 406 -0.78 5.16 -3.97
N THR A 407 0.39 4.59 -4.29
CA THR A 407 1.68 5.14 -3.86
C THR A 407 2.17 6.30 -4.74
N PHE A 408 1.50 6.61 -5.86
CA PHE A 408 1.81 7.77 -6.73
C PHE A 408 1.30 9.09 -6.16
N ASP A 409 1.30 9.23 -4.85
CA ASP A 409 0.76 10.35 -4.08
C ASP A 409 1.83 11.39 -3.69
N SER A 410 3.07 11.21 -4.12
CA SER A 410 4.23 12.02 -3.72
C SER A 410 4.58 11.96 -2.23
N GLN A 411 4.04 10.98 -1.49
CA GLN A 411 4.30 10.77 -0.06
C GLN A 411 4.99 9.43 0.24
N HIS A 412 5.05 8.54 -0.76
CA HIS A 412 5.80 7.29 -0.70
C HIS A 412 7.13 7.46 -1.41
N ASN A 413 8.23 7.34 -0.69
CA ASN A 413 9.57 7.40 -1.28
C ASN A 413 10.12 6.01 -1.56
N LEU A 414 10.81 5.91 -2.70
CA LEU A 414 11.50 4.69 -3.11
C LEU A 414 12.67 4.39 -2.17
N ILE A 415 12.79 3.11 -1.83
CA ILE A 415 13.97 2.53 -1.18
C ILE A 415 14.67 1.58 -2.14
N LYS A 416 15.98 1.50 -2.08
CA LYS A 416 16.81 0.74 -3.03
C LYS A 416 17.84 -0.13 -2.32
N GLY A 417 18.22 -1.21 -2.98
CA GLY A 417 19.36 -2.06 -2.60
C GLY A 417 19.02 -3.33 -1.81
N GLY A 418 17.86 -3.41 -1.21
CA GLY A 418 17.47 -4.54 -0.35
C GLY A 418 18.10 -4.48 1.04
N SER A 419 17.47 -5.16 2.00
CA SER A 419 17.98 -5.37 3.35
C SER A 419 18.53 -6.79 3.52
N TRP A 420 19.10 -7.10 4.68
CA TRP A 420 19.61 -8.42 5.04
C TRP A 420 18.58 -9.56 4.88
N ILE A 421 17.27 -9.26 4.98
CA ILE A 421 16.15 -10.21 4.85
C ILE A 421 15.51 -10.18 3.46
N ALA A 422 15.73 -9.12 2.68
CA ALA A 422 15.17 -8.96 1.35
C ALA A 422 15.54 -10.15 0.45
N CYS A 423 14.55 -10.75 -0.18
CA CYS A 423 14.69 -11.96 -0.99
C CYS A 423 13.63 -11.98 -2.09
N GLY A 424 13.79 -12.83 -3.09
CA GLY A 424 12.89 -12.82 -4.25
C GLY A 424 13.06 -11.57 -5.10
N ASN A 425 11.96 -11.01 -5.59
CA ASN A 425 11.94 -9.79 -6.38
C ASN A 425 12.60 -8.60 -5.67
N GLU A 426 12.46 -8.49 -4.34
CA GLU A 426 13.06 -7.42 -3.53
C GLU A 426 14.58 -7.31 -3.69
N SER A 427 15.25 -8.40 -4.03
CA SER A 427 16.70 -8.45 -4.20
C SER A 427 17.17 -8.11 -5.62
N LEU A 428 16.24 -7.89 -6.55
CA LEU A 428 16.58 -7.61 -7.94
C LEU A 428 16.95 -6.13 -8.14
N HIS A 429 17.81 -5.87 -9.11
CA HIS A 429 18.18 -4.53 -9.55
C HIS A 429 16.96 -3.68 -9.97
N SER A 430 15.97 -4.31 -10.62
CA SER A 430 14.74 -3.68 -11.09
C SER A 430 13.74 -3.35 -9.98
N ALA A 431 13.90 -3.87 -8.77
CA ALA A 431 12.95 -3.71 -7.67
C ALA A 431 12.68 -2.23 -7.34
N ARG A 432 11.39 -1.88 -7.21
CA ARG A 432 10.93 -0.52 -6.91
C ARG A 432 9.92 -0.52 -5.77
N TYR A 433 10.44 -0.67 -4.57
CA TYR A 433 9.64 -0.61 -3.35
C TYR A 433 9.60 0.81 -2.79
N ALA A 434 8.43 1.22 -2.35
CA ALA A 434 8.22 2.53 -1.77
C ALA A 434 7.37 2.44 -0.51
N PHE A 435 7.68 3.27 0.46
CA PHE A 435 6.96 3.32 1.73
C PHE A 435 6.64 4.76 2.12
N ARG A 436 5.60 4.93 2.93
CA ARG A 436 5.33 6.20 3.59
C ARG A 436 6.57 6.63 4.36
N ARG A 437 6.90 7.91 4.27
CA ARG A 437 8.14 8.51 4.80
C ARG A 437 8.36 8.29 6.28
N HIS A 438 7.30 8.10 7.05
CA HIS A 438 7.37 7.88 8.50
C HIS A 438 7.48 6.41 8.91
N PHE A 439 7.33 5.48 7.97
CA PHE A 439 7.43 4.06 8.27
C PHE A 439 8.89 3.64 8.52
N PHE A 440 9.04 2.73 9.47
CA PHE A 440 10.30 2.04 9.71
C PHE A 440 10.32 0.75 8.91
N GLN A 441 11.43 0.53 8.22
CA GLN A 441 11.81 -0.71 7.58
C GLN A 441 13.23 -1.06 8.07
N HIS A 442 13.84 -2.14 7.60
CA HIS A 442 15.28 -2.35 7.76
C HIS A 442 16.00 -1.40 6.79
N ALA A 443 15.88 -0.11 7.03
CA ALA A 443 16.30 0.94 6.11
C ALA A 443 17.18 1.98 6.81
N GLY A 444 18.30 2.27 6.18
CA GLY A 444 19.18 3.37 6.47
C GLY A 444 19.34 4.26 5.24
N PHE A 445 20.50 4.85 5.04
CA PHE A 445 20.76 5.71 3.91
C PHE A 445 22.24 5.93 3.65
N ARG A 446 22.54 6.33 2.41
CA ARG A 446 23.78 7.05 2.07
C ARG A 446 23.43 8.47 1.65
N TYR A 447 24.37 9.37 1.65
CA TYR A 447 24.17 10.71 1.15
C TYR A 447 25.04 11.01 -0.05
N VAL A 448 24.61 11.98 -0.82
CA VAL A 448 25.36 12.53 -1.96
C VAL A 448 25.61 14.02 -1.75
N VAL A 449 26.64 14.51 -2.42
CA VAL A 449 26.94 15.94 -2.57
C VAL A 449 26.80 16.27 -4.05
N SER A 450 25.78 17.07 -4.38
CA SER A 450 25.45 17.42 -5.75
C SER A 450 24.76 18.77 -5.82
N ASP A 451 25.20 19.64 -6.72
CA ASP A 451 24.53 20.91 -7.04
C ASP A 451 23.30 20.71 -7.95
N ALA A 452 23.17 19.53 -8.57
CA ALA A 452 22.00 19.20 -9.37
C ALA A 452 20.78 19.10 -8.45
N PRO A 453 19.66 19.78 -8.79
CA PRO A 453 18.42 19.59 -8.04
C PRO A 453 17.99 18.12 -8.12
N ALA A 454 17.45 17.58 -7.03
CA ALA A 454 16.76 16.31 -7.06
C ALA A 454 15.56 16.46 -8.00
N THR A 455 15.66 15.90 -9.21
CA THR A 455 14.58 15.99 -10.20
C THR A 455 13.38 15.24 -9.67
N GLN A 456 12.27 15.95 -9.45
CA GLN A 456 10.98 15.31 -9.21
C GLN A 456 10.45 14.83 -10.56
N PRO A 457 9.93 13.61 -10.67
CA PRO A 457 9.23 13.16 -11.87
C PRO A 457 8.11 14.15 -12.21
N SER A 458 8.04 14.59 -13.47
CA SER A 458 7.11 15.64 -13.89
C SER A 458 5.70 15.17 -14.20
N SER A 459 5.39 13.88 -14.09
CA SER A 459 4.08 13.35 -14.42
C SER A 459 3.11 13.56 -13.28
N ASN A 460 2.23 14.56 -13.46
CA ASN A 460 1.15 14.87 -12.52
C ASN A 460 -0.23 14.44 -13.07
N TYR A 461 -0.26 13.62 -14.11
CA TYR A 461 -1.53 13.18 -14.72
C TYR A 461 -1.78 11.72 -14.45
N GLU A 462 -2.99 11.41 -13.93
CA GLU A 462 -3.50 10.05 -13.89
C GLU A 462 -3.74 9.57 -15.32
N THR A 463 -3.18 8.43 -15.67
CA THR A 463 -3.28 7.85 -17.02
C THR A 463 -4.05 6.53 -17.04
N ASP A 464 -4.32 5.93 -15.88
CA ASP A 464 -5.17 4.75 -15.80
C ASP A 464 -6.58 5.08 -16.30
N LYS A 465 -7.09 4.22 -17.18
CA LYS A 465 -8.38 4.44 -17.84
C LYS A 465 -9.52 4.52 -16.83
N LEU A 466 -9.62 3.59 -15.91
CA LEU A 466 -10.71 3.50 -14.95
C LEU A 466 -10.72 4.71 -14.02
N LEU A 467 -9.57 5.05 -13.44
CA LEU A 467 -9.43 6.21 -12.56
C LEU A 467 -9.74 7.52 -13.29
N SER A 468 -9.27 7.66 -14.53
CA SER A 468 -9.53 8.83 -15.37
C SER A 468 -11.02 8.98 -15.75
N GLU A 469 -11.69 7.87 -16.07
CA GLU A 469 -13.13 7.85 -16.35
C GLU A 469 -13.94 8.26 -15.10
N TYR A 470 -13.57 7.76 -13.92
CA TYR A 470 -14.19 8.13 -12.64
C TYR A 470 -13.85 9.56 -12.21
N ALA A 471 -12.63 10.04 -12.46
CA ALA A 471 -12.26 11.43 -12.23
C ALA A 471 -13.13 12.38 -13.08
N GLU A 472 -13.37 12.06 -14.36
CA GLU A 472 -14.29 12.84 -15.21
C GLU A 472 -15.75 12.69 -14.77
N PHE A 473 -16.17 11.48 -14.38
CA PHE A 473 -17.54 11.24 -13.90
C PHE A 473 -17.85 12.04 -12.63
N HIS A 474 -16.91 12.13 -11.71
CA HIS A 474 -17.06 12.85 -10.44
C HIS A 474 -16.85 14.36 -10.60
N TYR A 475 -15.80 14.78 -11.30
CA TYR A 475 -15.34 16.18 -11.30
C TYR A 475 -15.39 16.86 -12.65
N GLY A 476 -15.70 16.12 -13.71
CA GLY A 476 -15.67 16.61 -15.08
C GLY A 476 -16.92 17.32 -15.53
N ASN A 477 -17.09 17.38 -16.85
CA ASN A 477 -18.17 18.06 -17.49
C ASN A 477 -19.49 17.25 -17.42
N SER A 478 -20.61 17.96 -17.50
CA SER A 478 -21.90 17.33 -17.78
C SER A 478 -22.02 17.03 -19.27
N TYR A 479 -22.68 15.91 -19.60
CA TYR A 479 -22.89 15.45 -20.96
C TYR A 479 -24.40 15.26 -21.22
N PHE A 480 -24.85 15.61 -22.40
CA PHE A 480 -26.25 15.43 -22.84
C PHE A 480 -27.27 16.09 -21.91
N ASP A 481 -26.94 17.25 -21.35
CA ASP A 481 -27.75 17.99 -20.38
C ASP A 481 -28.09 17.20 -19.09
N VAL A 482 -27.38 16.09 -18.84
CA VAL A 482 -27.48 15.31 -17.60
C VAL A 482 -26.59 15.95 -16.52
N PRO A 483 -27.12 16.34 -15.36
CA PRO A 483 -26.34 16.90 -14.27
C PRO A 483 -25.25 15.94 -13.77
N ASN A 484 -24.20 16.50 -13.16
CA ASN A 484 -23.22 15.67 -12.47
C ASN A 484 -23.92 14.83 -11.39
N PHE A 485 -23.80 13.51 -11.50
CA PHE A 485 -24.54 12.54 -10.67
C PHE A 485 -24.24 12.69 -9.18
N SER A 486 -22.97 12.71 -8.81
CA SER A 486 -22.55 12.79 -7.41
C SER A 486 -23.05 14.08 -6.74
N LYS A 487 -23.02 15.20 -7.49
CA LYS A 487 -23.56 16.47 -7.02
C LYS A 487 -25.08 16.40 -6.88
N ALA A 488 -25.78 15.85 -7.87
CA ALA A 488 -27.26 15.73 -7.84
C ALA A 488 -27.73 14.86 -6.67
N LEU A 489 -27.02 13.76 -6.37
CA LEU A 489 -27.33 12.92 -5.22
C LEU A 489 -27.12 13.65 -3.89
N ALA A 490 -26.03 14.38 -3.75
CA ALA A 490 -25.78 15.18 -2.55
C ALA A 490 -26.86 16.25 -2.36
N GLU A 491 -27.30 16.94 -3.43
CA GLU A 491 -28.40 17.92 -3.39
C GLU A 491 -29.71 17.27 -2.96
N ILE A 492 -30.06 16.09 -3.48
CA ILE A 492 -31.26 15.34 -3.07
C ILE A 492 -31.18 14.96 -1.59
N ALA A 493 -30.03 14.45 -1.15
CA ALA A 493 -29.80 14.06 0.24
C ALA A 493 -29.93 15.26 1.19
N ILE A 494 -29.29 16.38 0.87
CA ILE A 494 -29.36 17.64 1.64
C ILE A 494 -30.81 18.16 1.71
N ALA A 495 -31.53 18.16 0.59
CA ALA A 495 -32.92 18.60 0.56
C ALA A 495 -33.82 17.71 1.45
N ALA A 496 -33.58 16.39 1.47
CA ALA A 496 -34.33 15.45 2.31
C ALA A 496 -34.03 15.63 3.81
N MET A 497 -32.83 16.13 4.18
CA MET A 497 -32.52 16.45 5.58
C MET A 497 -33.48 17.48 6.18
N GLY A 498 -33.93 18.47 5.40
CA GLY A 498 -34.84 19.51 5.90
C GLY A 498 -34.26 20.23 7.13
N SER A 499 -34.99 20.16 8.25
CA SER A 499 -34.56 20.76 9.53
C SER A 499 -33.84 19.78 10.46
N ARG A 500 -33.46 18.57 9.99
CA ARG A 500 -32.73 17.59 10.79
C ARG A 500 -31.31 18.08 11.09
N PRO A 501 -30.71 17.61 12.20
CA PRO A 501 -29.28 17.86 12.44
C PRO A 501 -28.41 17.40 11.27
N ALA A 502 -27.39 18.19 10.94
CA ALA A 502 -26.42 17.91 9.87
C ALA A 502 -24.98 17.95 10.41
N ARG A 503 -24.69 17.18 11.45
CA ARG A 503 -23.38 17.13 12.12
C ARG A 503 -22.42 16.24 11.35
N ALA A 504 -22.80 14.99 11.08
CA ALA A 504 -21.94 14.03 10.42
C ALA A 504 -22.68 13.27 9.29
N ALA A 505 -22.01 13.08 8.15
CA ALA A 505 -22.47 12.25 7.06
C ALA A 505 -21.41 11.21 6.67
N LEU A 506 -21.89 10.05 6.20
CA LEU A 506 -21.07 8.98 5.62
C LEU A 506 -21.44 8.80 4.15
N ASP A 507 -20.45 8.91 3.27
CA ASP A 507 -20.55 8.57 1.85
C ASP A 507 -19.92 7.20 1.63
N LEU A 508 -20.74 6.17 1.55
CA LEU A 508 -20.32 4.77 1.53
C LEU A 508 -20.30 4.25 0.07
N GLY A 509 -19.14 3.79 -0.38
CA GLY A 509 -18.84 3.56 -1.79
C GLY A 509 -18.61 4.88 -2.51
N CYS A 510 -17.84 5.79 -1.89
CA CYS A 510 -17.67 7.17 -2.34
C CYS A 510 -16.86 7.34 -3.62
N ALA A 511 -16.18 6.29 -4.09
CA ALA A 511 -15.23 6.32 -5.19
C ALA A 511 -14.26 7.51 -5.05
N SER A 512 -14.17 8.40 -6.06
CA SER A 512 -13.29 9.58 -6.03
C SER A 512 -13.79 10.73 -5.13
N GLY A 513 -14.94 10.59 -4.44
CA GLY A 513 -15.36 11.45 -3.33
C GLY A 513 -16.08 12.74 -3.67
N ARG A 514 -16.62 12.95 -4.86
CA ARG A 514 -17.35 14.19 -5.19
C ARG A 514 -18.57 14.42 -4.28
N SER A 515 -19.39 13.40 -4.03
CA SER A 515 -20.53 13.50 -3.11
C SER A 515 -20.10 13.88 -1.71
N THR A 516 -18.97 13.34 -1.24
CA THR A 516 -18.37 13.63 0.06
C THR A 516 -18.11 15.14 0.22
N PHE A 517 -17.47 15.76 -0.78
CA PHE A 517 -17.22 17.22 -0.76
C PHE A 517 -18.53 18.04 -0.86
N GLU A 518 -19.51 17.61 -1.67
CA GLU A 518 -20.78 18.35 -1.80
C GLU A 518 -21.60 18.29 -0.52
N LEU A 519 -21.63 17.14 0.19
CA LEU A 519 -22.27 17.01 1.49
C LEU A 519 -21.63 17.92 2.54
N ALA A 520 -20.32 18.12 2.49
CA ALA A 520 -19.59 18.99 3.41
C ALA A 520 -19.96 20.48 3.30
N ARG A 521 -20.74 20.88 2.30
CA ARG A 521 -21.34 22.24 2.24
C ARG A 521 -22.31 22.48 3.39
N VAL A 522 -22.95 21.41 3.88
CA VAL A 522 -24.00 21.50 4.91
C VAL A 522 -23.57 20.80 6.21
N PHE A 523 -22.93 19.64 6.09
CA PHE A 523 -22.49 18.88 7.25
C PHE A 523 -21.20 19.46 7.86
N ASP A 524 -21.05 19.31 9.20
CA ASP A 524 -19.86 19.74 9.90
C ASP A 524 -18.67 18.81 9.63
N HIS A 525 -18.95 17.52 9.43
CA HIS A 525 -17.96 16.48 9.12
C HIS A 525 -18.53 15.46 8.14
N VAL A 526 -17.75 15.05 7.13
CA VAL A 526 -18.16 14.05 6.15
C VAL A 526 -17.04 13.02 5.95
N THR A 527 -17.39 11.76 6.13
CA THR A 527 -16.51 10.63 5.91
C THR A 527 -16.83 9.97 4.59
N GLY A 528 -15.85 9.85 3.70
CA GLY A 528 -15.91 9.03 2.49
C GLY A 528 -15.26 7.68 2.73
N VAL A 529 -15.93 6.59 2.38
CA VAL A 529 -15.39 5.23 2.50
C VAL A 529 -15.57 4.50 1.18
N ASP A 530 -14.49 3.91 0.67
CA ASP A 530 -14.53 3.04 -0.52
C ASP A 530 -13.62 1.83 -0.32
N PHE A 531 -13.90 0.74 -1.01
CA PHE A 531 -13.05 -0.46 -0.97
C PHE A 531 -11.74 -0.26 -1.73
N SER A 532 -11.76 0.54 -2.81
CA SER A 532 -10.60 0.81 -3.65
C SER A 532 -9.73 1.93 -3.08
N ALA A 533 -8.52 1.57 -2.67
CA ALA A 533 -7.50 2.54 -2.27
C ALA A 533 -7.16 3.54 -3.38
N ARG A 534 -7.26 3.13 -4.65
CA ARG A 534 -6.99 3.97 -5.82
C ARG A 534 -7.99 5.13 -5.94
N PHE A 535 -9.27 4.85 -5.73
CA PHE A 535 -10.29 5.90 -5.71
C PHE A 535 -10.14 6.82 -4.50
N ILE A 536 -9.91 6.24 -3.32
CA ILE A 536 -9.63 7.01 -2.10
C ILE A 536 -8.42 7.92 -2.29
N GLY A 537 -7.36 7.45 -2.95
CA GLY A 537 -6.19 8.25 -3.29
C GLY A 537 -6.51 9.54 -4.05
N GLN A 538 -7.49 9.53 -4.97
CA GLN A 538 -7.96 10.75 -5.67
C GLN A 538 -8.65 11.73 -4.72
N GLY A 539 -9.48 11.24 -3.82
CA GLY A 539 -10.14 12.05 -2.79
C GLY A 539 -9.12 12.70 -1.84
N VAL A 540 -8.18 11.91 -1.34
CA VAL A 540 -7.07 12.38 -0.48
C VAL A 540 -6.20 13.42 -1.21
N GLN A 541 -5.85 13.19 -2.47
CA GLN A 541 -5.10 14.16 -3.29
C GLN A 541 -5.84 15.51 -3.37
N LEU A 542 -7.15 15.49 -3.58
CA LEU A 542 -7.94 16.71 -3.62
C LEU A 542 -7.99 17.43 -2.27
N VAL A 543 -8.09 16.72 -1.14
CA VAL A 543 -8.01 17.34 0.19
C VAL A 543 -6.66 18.02 0.39
N GLN A 544 -5.57 17.36 0.03
CA GLN A 544 -4.21 17.83 0.30
C GLN A 544 -3.75 18.91 -0.68
N GLN A 545 -3.94 18.67 -1.98
CA GLN A 545 -3.39 19.49 -3.05
C GLN A 545 -4.43 20.43 -3.70
N GLY A 546 -5.71 20.13 -3.53
CA GLY A 546 -6.81 20.89 -4.14
C GLY A 546 -6.92 20.72 -5.66
N VAL A 547 -6.16 19.82 -6.26
CA VAL A 547 -6.10 19.62 -7.72
C VAL A 547 -6.02 18.14 -8.08
N LEU A 548 -6.74 17.77 -9.15
CA LEU A 548 -6.71 16.46 -9.79
C LEU A 548 -6.42 16.64 -11.27
N ARG A 549 -5.43 15.89 -11.79
CA ARG A 549 -5.05 15.89 -13.20
C ARG A 549 -5.18 14.49 -13.76
N TYR A 550 -5.84 14.35 -14.92
CA TYR A 550 -6.08 13.05 -15.54
C TYR A 550 -6.16 13.17 -17.06
N THR A 551 -6.07 12.03 -17.75
CA THR A 551 -6.21 11.95 -19.19
C THR A 551 -7.53 11.31 -19.58
N LEU A 552 -8.11 11.71 -20.71
CA LEU A 552 -9.30 11.10 -21.26
C LEU A 552 -9.02 10.59 -22.66
N ILE A 553 -9.39 9.36 -22.93
CA ILE A 553 -9.29 8.78 -24.27
C ILE A 553 -10.23 9.53 -25.21
N ASP A 554 -9.69 10.03 -26.31
CA ASP A 554 -10.46 10.65 -27.38
C ASP A 554 -10.70 9.67 -28.52
N GLU A 555 -9.61 9.11 -29.09
CA GLU A 555 -9.71 8.16 -30.21
C GLU A 555 -8.42 7.33 -30.30
N GLY A 556 -8.52 6.01 -30.17
CA GLY A 556 -7.35 5.14 -30.17
C GLY A 556 -6.35 5.51 -29.06
N GLU A 557 -5.14 5.91 -29.44
CA GLU A 557 -4.08 6.35 -28.52
C GLU A 557 -4.12 7.86 -28.22
N LEU A 558 -5.02 8.60 -28.85
CA LEU A 558 -5.13 10.05 -28.64
C LEU A 558 -5.89 10.35 -27.34
N VAL A 559 -5.30 11.22 -26.51
CA VAL A 559 -5.85 11.61 -25.22
C VAL A 559 -5.95 13.12 -25.07
N SER A 560 -6.93 13.55 -24.27
CA SER A 560 -7.06 14.94 -23.79
C SER A 560 -6.59 15.01 -22.34
N TYR A 561 -5.83 16.04 -21.99
CA TYR A 561 -5.39 16.33 -20.63
C TYR A 561 -6.43 17.21 -19.92
N LYS A 562 -6.80 16.84 -18.70
CA LYS A 562 -7.77 17.52 -17.85
C LYS A 562 -7.17 17.93 -16.54
N GLU A 563 -7.56 19.09 -16.04
CA GLU A 563 -7.27 19.54 -14.69
C GLU A 563 -8.59 19.99 -14.03
N ARG A 564 -8.79 19.57 -12.79
CA ARG A 564 -9.91 19.99 -11.95
C ARG A 564 -9.37 20.45 -10.61
N THR A 565 -9.87 21.59 -10.14
CA THR A 565 -9.50 22.12 -8.83
C THR A 565 -10.72 22.26 -7.94
N LEU A 566 -10.58 22.02 -6.64
CA LEU A 566 -11.66 22.27 -5.68
C LEU A 566 -12.11 23.73 -5.71
N SER A 567 -11.18 24.66 -5.95
CA SER A 567 -11.50 26.09 -6.11
C SER A 567 -12.45 26.35 -7.27
N ASN A 568 -12.17 25.81 -8.47
CA ASN A 568 -13.03 25.98 -9.66
C ASN A 568 -14.41 25.32 -9.48
N LEU A 569 -14.50 24.30 -8.63
CA LEU A 569 -15.75 23.62 -8.29
C LEU A 569 -16.49 24.30 -7.12
N GLY A 570 -15.88 25.33 -6.49
CA GLY A 570 -16.41 26.01 -5.31
C GLY A 570 -16.45 25.12 -4.06
N LEU A 571 -15.47 24.20 -3.91
CA LEU A 571 -15.41 23.20 -2.85
C LEU A 571 -14.15 23.34 -1.95
N ASP A 572 -13.22 24.24 -2.27
CA ASP A 572 -11.98 24.39 -1.49
C ASP A 572 -12.24 24.77 -0.03
N HIS A 573 -13.29 25.56 0.22
CA HIS A 573 -13.66 26.01 1.55
C HIS A 573 -14.20 24.91 2.48
N VAL A 574 -14.55 23.73 1.96
CA VAL A 574 -15.11 22.60 2.73
C VAL A 574 -14.13 21.45 2.92
N LYS A 575 -12.96 21.47 2.27
CA LYS A 575 -12.02 20.35 2.28
C LYS A 575 -11.53 19.96 3.68
N HIS A 576 -11.50 20.90 4.62
CA HIS A 576 -11.12 20.64 6.01
C HIS A 576 -12.16 19.87 6.82
N LYS A 577 -13.35 19.63 6.26
CA LYS A 577 -14.45 18.88 6.87
C LYS A 577 -14.54 17.44 6.34
N VAL A 578 -13.68 17.07 5.40
CA VAL A 578 -13.76 15.81 4.64
C VAL A 578 -12.60 14.91 4.99
N GLU A 579 -12.91 13.65 5.26
CA GLU A 579 -11.93 12.58 5.48
C GLU A 579 -12.25 11.38 4.60
N PHE A 580 -11.22 10.70 4.13
CA PHE A 580 -11.34 9.53 3.27
C PHE A 580 -10.67 8.31 3.88
N TYR A 581 -11.34 7.16 3.81
CA TYR A 581 -10.85 5.89 4.35
C TYR A 581 -11.09 4.74 3.36
N GLN A 582 -10.13 3.88 3.23
CA GLN A 582 -10.37 2.58 2.62
C GLN A 582 -11.17 1.69 3.59
N GLY A 583 -12.21 1.02 3.08
CA GLY A 583 -13.03 0.15 3.93
C GLY A 583 -13.98 -0.74 3.16
N ASP A 584 -14.33 -1.88 3.76
CA ASP A 584 -15.33 -2.81 3.25
C ASP A 584 -16.72 -2.45 3.80
N ALA A 585 -17.63 -2.10 2.91
CA ALA A 585 -19.02 -1.76 3.28
C ALA A 585 -19.75 -2.93 3.97
N CYS A 586 -19.41 -4.18 3.64
CA CYS A 586 -19.96 -5.36 4.31
C CYS A 586 -19.35 -5.63 5.70
N ASN A 587 -18.25 -4.91 6.05
CA ASN A 587 -17.53 -5.11 7.31
C ASN A 587 -17.02 -3.77 7.87
N LEU A 588 -17.91 -2.78 7.95
CA LEU A 588 -17.55 -1.43 8.41
C LEU A 588 -16.95 -1.46 9.83
N LYS A 589 -15.84 -0.75 9.98
CA LYS A 589 -15.23 -0.46 11.29
C LYS A 589 -16.26 0.22 12.20
N SER A 590 -16.19 -0.02 13.49
CA SER A 590 -17.17 0.52 14.46
C SER A 590 -16.99 2.03 14.71
N ILE A 591 -15.83 2.59 14.35
CA ILE A 591 -15.62 4.05 14.36
C ILE A 591 -16.63 4.77 13.44
N PHE A 592 -17.05 4.11 12.36
CA PHE A 592 -18.04 4.66 11.43
C PHE A 592 -19.45 4.54 12.02
N THR A 593 -19.78 5.41 12.97
CA THR A 593 -21.08 5.44 13.67
C THR A 593 -21.48 6.86 14.03
N GLY A 594 -22.76 7.06 14.38
CA GLY A 594 -23.26 8.35 14.82
C GLY A 594 -23.58 9.34 13.69
N TYR A 595 -23.82 8.82 12.49
CA TYR A 595 -24.14 9.67 11.32
C TYR A 595 -25.59 10.12 11.32
N ASP A 596 -25.83 11.37 10.87
CA ASP A 596 -27.17 11.93 10.64
C ASP A 596 -27.66 11.63 9.20
N LEU A 597 -26.71 11.34 8.27
CA LEU A 597 -26.96 10.88 6.92
C LEU A 597 -25.95 9.79 6.53
N ILE A 598 -26.44 8.73 5.87
CA ILE A 598 -25.58 7.79 5.13
C ILE A 598 -26.07 7.79 3.68
N LEU A 599 -25.14 8.04 2.74
CA LEU A 599 -25.34 7.91 1.31
C LEU A 599 -24.65 6.63 0.83
N ALA A 600 -25.37 5.73 0.15
CA ALA A 600 -24.85 4.53 -0.50
C ALA A 600 -25.18 4.58 -1.99
N ALA A 601 -24.28 5.18 -2.78
CA ALA A 601 -24.53 5.49 -4.19
C ALA A 601 -24.02 4.37 -5.11
N ASN A 602 -24.95 3.70 -5.83
CA ASN A 602 -24.67 2.61 -6.78
C ASN A 602 -23.77 1.50 -6.19
N LEU A 603 -23.95 1.21 -4.91
CA LEU A 603 -23.10 0.32 -4.14
C LEU A 603 -23.69 -1.08 -3.98
N ILE A 604 -24.99 -1.20 -3.66
CA ILE A 604 -25.57 -2.47 -3.18
C ILE A 604 -25.49 -3.62 -4.19
N ASP A 605 -25.49 -3.33 -5.48
CA ASP A 605 -25.37 -4.30 -6.58
C ASP A 605 -23.91 -4.58 -6.97
N ARG A 606 -22.95 -4.10 -6.16
CA ARG A 606 -21.49 -4.32 -6.29
C ARG A 606 -20.90 -5.03 -5.06
N LEU A 607 -21.71 -5.28 -4.03
CA LEU A 607 -21.27 -5.95 -2.80
C LEU A 607 -21.37 -7.46 -2.94
N TYR A 608 -20.42 -8.17 -2.32
CA TYR A 608 -20.49 -9.63 -2.24
C TYR A 608 -21.61 -10.13 -1.32
N ASP A 609 -22.07 -9.32 -0.34
CA ASP A 609 -23.18 -9.62 0.57
C ASP A 609 -23.96 -8.32 0.93
N PRO A 610 -24.84 -7.85 0.05
CA PRO A 610 -25.63 -6.63 0.30
C PRO A 610 -26.55 -6.75 1.52
N ALA A 611 -27.07 -7.94 1.80
CA ALA A 611 -27.93 -8.16 2.96
C ALA A 611 -27.17 -7.95 4.28
N LYS A 612 -25.88 -8.30 4.34
CA LYS A 612 -25.04 -8.07 5.52
C LYS A 612 -24.89 -6.57 5.82
N LEU A 613 -24.63 -5.75 4.81
CA LEU A 613 -24.61 -4.29 4.98
C LEU A 613 -25.97 -3.79 5.49
N LEU A 614 -27.03 -4.10 4.79
CA LEU A 614 -28.37 -3.55 5.04
C LEU A 614 -28.94 -3.95 6.40
N ASN A 615 -28.66 -5.17 6.88
CA ASN A 615 -29.08 -5.61 8.21
C ASN A 615 -28.33 -4.89 9.35
N ASN A 616 -27.12 -4.39 9.10
CA ASN A 616 -26.25 -3.78 10.12
C ASN A 616 -26.18 -2.25 10.06
N ILE A 617 -26.58 -1.62 8.94
CA ILE A 617 -26.41 -0.18 8.72
C ILE A 617 -27.15 0.68 9.75
N HIS A 618 -28.25 0.18 10.33
CA HIS A 618 -28.99 0.87 11.40
C HIS A 618 -28.12 1.18 12.63
N THR A 619 -27.07 0.40 12.89
CA THR A 619 -26.15 0.64 14.01
C THR A 619 -25.21 1.83 13.78
N ARG A 620 -25.11 2.31 12.56
CA ARG A 620 -24.19 3.36 12.14
C ARG A 620 -24.85 4.75 12.09
N ILE A 621 -26.15 4.81 12.08
CA ILE A 621 -26.93 6.01 11.88
C ILE A 621 -27.73 6.38 13.14
N ASN A 622 -27.87 7.68 13.40
CA ASN A 622 -28.64 8.21 14.51
C ASN A 622 -30.15 7.98 14.31
N THR A 623 -30.92 7.84 15.36
CA THR A 623 -32.38 7.80 15.28
C THR A 623 -32.90 9.10 14.67
N GLY A 624 -33.79 9.03 13.69
CA GLY A 624 -34.25 10.15 12.89
C GLY A 624 -33.29 10.58 11.76
N GLY A 625 -32.10 9.97 11.68
CA GLY A 625 -31.16 10.14 10.58
C GLY A 625 -31.62 9.45 9.31
N LEU A 626 -31.04 9.82 8.17
CA LEU A 626 -31.45 9.34 6.85
C LEU A 626 -30.44 8.39 6.22
N LEU A 627 -30.94 7.30 5.63
CA LEU A 627 -30.20 6.42 4.75
C LEU A 627 -30.71 6.64 3.32
N MET A 628 -29.85 7.12 2.43
CA MET A 628 -30.13 7.25 1.01
C MET A 628 -29.43 6.13 0.25
N ILE A 629 -30.16 5.33 -0.48
CA ILE A 629 -29.65 4.25 -1.32
C ILE A 629 -29.98 4.58 -2.78
N THR A 630 -28.99 4.42 -3.65
CA THR A 630 -29.20 4.46 -5.09
C THR A 630 -28.64 3.22 -5.76
N SER A 631 -29.29 2.73 -6.80
CA SER A 631 -28.76 1.63 -7.61
C SER A 631 -29.43 1.57 -8.98
N PRO A 632 -28.71 1.22 -10.04
CA PRO A 632 -29.27 0.83 -11.32
C PRO A 632 -29.78 -0.62 -11.33
N TYR A 633 -29.60 -1.35 -10.22
CA TYR A 633 -29.97 -2.76 -10.05
C TYR A 633 -29.38 -3.69 -11.12
N THR A 634 -28.16 -3.38 -11.56
CA THR A 634 -27.41 -4.20 -12.51
C THR A 634 -26.68 -5.33 -11.78
N TRP A 635 -27.45 -6.28 -11.26
CA TRP A 635 -26.89 -7.44 -10.59
C TRP A 635 -25.97 -8.25 -11.52
N LEU A 636 -24.70 -8.36 -11.17
CA LEU A 636 -23.69 -9.13 -11.89
C LEU A 636 -23.09 -10.19 -10.94
N THR A 637 -23.03 -11.43 -11.44
CA THR A 637 -22.53 -12.57 -10.64
C THR A 637 -21.06 -12.47 -10.28
N GLU A 638 -20.31 -11.65 -11.00
CA GLU A 638 -18.89 -11.34 -10.72
C GLU A 638 -18.72 -10.53 -9.41
N HIS A 639 -19.70 -9.70 -9.05
CA HIS A 639 -19.69 -8.94 -7.80
C HIS A 639 -20.52 -9.59 -6.71
N THR A 640 -21.76 -9.97 -7.04
CA THR A 640 -22.72 -10.53 -6.10
C THR A 640 -23.20 -11.88 -6.59
N LYS A 641 -22.91 -12.95 -5.88
CA LYS A 641 -23.44 -14.28 -6.22
C LYS A 641 -24.97 -14.21 -6.25
N LYS A 642 -25.58 -14.98 -7.15
CA LYS A 642 -27.04 -14.92 -7.37
C LYS A 642 -27.87 -15.23 -6.10
N GLU A 643 -27.34 -16.08 -5.24
CA GLU A 643 -27.96 -16.45 -3.96
C GLU A 643 -27.98 -15.31 -2.95
N ALA A 644 -27.10 -14.31 -3.13
CA ALA A 644 -27.00 -13.11 -2.31
C ALA A 644 -27.78 -11.91 -2.85
N TRP A 645 -28.40 -12.05 -4.03
CA TRP A 645 -29.24 -10.98 -4.58
C TRP A 645 -30.46 -10.71 -3.67
N ILE A 646 -30.72 -9.49 -3.36
CA ILE A 646 -31.85 -9.10 -2.50
C ILE A 646 -33.17 -8.89 -3.27
N GLY A 647 -33.16 -9.10 -4.57
CA GLY A 647 -34.30 -8.99 -5.47
C GLY A 647 -33.88 -9.14 -6.93
N GLY A 648 -34.77 -8.93 -7.87
CA GLY A 648 -34.52 -9.13 -9.30
C GLY A 648 -34.73 -10.58 -9.76
N PHE A 649 -35.57 -11.32 -9.06
CA PHE A 649 -35.92 -12.72 -9.36
C PHE A 649 -37.43 -12.97 -9.13
N LYS A 650 -37.89 -14.17 -9.47
CA LYS A 650 -39.25 -14.62 -9.16
C LYS A 650 -39.30 -15.34 -7.82
N ARG A 651 -40.24 -14.95 -6.95
CA ARG A 651 -40.56 -15.60 -5.68
C ARG A 651 -42.02 -16.01 -5.70
N ASP A 652 -42.32 -17.28 -5.51
CA ASP A 652 -43.64 -17.87 -5.56
C ASP A 652 -44.42 -17.58 -6.86
N GLY A 653 -43.67 -17.46 -7.99
CA GLY A 653 -44.23 -17.16 -9.31
C GLY A 653 -44.38 -15.67 -9.62
N GLU A 654 -44.29 -14.80 -8.64
CA GLU A 654 -44.41 -13.34 -8.78
C GLU A 654 -43.05 -12.65 -8.90
N ASN A 655 -43.02 -11.45 -9.50
CA ASN A 655 -41.79 -10.66 -9.57
C ASN A 655 -41.45 -10.11 -8.19
N PHE A 656 -40.25 -10.41 -7.73
CA PHE A 656 -39.70 -9.86 -6.51
C PHE A 656 -38.57 -8.89 -6.87
N THR A 657 -38.85 -7.60 -6.73
CA THR A 657 -37.90 -6.54 -7.11
C THR A 657 -36.87 -6.27 -6.03
N THR A 658 -35.78 -5.60 -6.39
CA THR A 658 -34.79 -5.16 -5.39
C THR A 658 -35.40 -4.19 -4.37
N LEU A 659 -36.34 -3.35 -4.78
CA LEU A 659 -37.07 -2.47 -3.85
C LEU A 659 -37.91 -3.27 -2.83
N ASP A 660 -38.47 -4.42 -3.23
CA ASP A 660 -39.21 -5.29 -2.29
C ASP A 660 -38.21 -5.90 -1.26
N GLY A 661 -37.04 -6.34 -1.72
CA GLY A 661 -35.97 -6.79 -0.83
C GLY A 661 -35.47 -5.71 0.14
N LEU A 662 -35.28 -4.49 -0.34
CA LEU A 662 -34.94 -3.35 0.51
C LEU A 662 -36.02 -3.10 1.59
N LYS A 663 -37.32 -3.14 1.21
CA LYS A 663 -38.43 -2.98 2.16
C LYS A 663 -38.45 -4.08 3.22
N GLU A 664 -38.19 -5.34 2.85
CA GLU A 664 -38.13 -6.44 3.80
C GLU A 664 -36.98 -6.32 4.80
N ILE A 665 -35.78 -5.97 4.32
CA ILE A 665 -34.59 -5.89 5.15
C ILE A 665 -34.62 -4.64 6.04
N LEU A 666 -34.83 -3.47 5.41
CA LEU A 666 -34.74 -2.18 6.10
C LEU A 666 -35.98 -1.89 6.95
N GLY A 667 -37.17 -2.42 6.60
CA GLY A 667 -38.44 -2.15 7.29
C GLY A 667 -38.45 -2.48 8.79
N LYS A 668 -37.45 -3.22 9.28
CA LYS A 668 -37.27 -3.51 10.72
C LYS A 668 -36.84 -2.27 11.53
N HIS A 669 -36.03 -1.41 10.94
CA HIS A 669 -35.40 -0.27 11.61
C HIS A 669 -35.62 1.07 10.90
N PHE A 670 -36.12 1.03 9.66
CA PHE A 670 -36.28 2.21 8.82
C PHE A 670 -37.68 2.30 8.24
N ARG A 671 -38.08 3.54 7.93
CA ARG A 671 -39.29 3.85 7.20
C ARG A 671 -38.91 4.54 5.89
N LEU A 672 -39.43 4.07 4.75
CA LEU A 672 -39.28 4.76 3.47
C LEU A 672 -40.05 6.08 3.52
N ILE A 673 -39.35 7.21 3.31
CA ILE A 673 -39.92 8.55 3.36
C ILE A 673 -39.96 9.24 1.99
N GLN A 674 -39.07 8.82 1.06
CA GLN A 674 -39.02 9.39 -0.28
C GLN A 674 -38.55 8.36 -1.30
N GLY A 675 -39.10 8.43 -2.51
CA GLY A 675 -38.79 7.54 -3.62
C GLY A 675 -39.84 6.43 -3.81
N PRO A 676 -39.67 5.54 -4.83
CA PRO A 676 -38.54 5.52 -5.77
C PRO A 676 -38.53 6.71 -6.74
N GLN A 677 -37.35 7.23 -7.04
CA GLN A 677 -37.10 8.30 -8.00
C GLN A 677 -35.94 7.94 -8.91
N ALA A 678 -36.10 8.08 -10.23
CA ALA A 678 -34.98 7.85 -11.18
C ALA A 678 -34.10 9.09 -11.28
N VAL A 679 -32.77 8.85 -11.20
CA VAL A 679 -31.75 9.87 -11.41
C VAL A 679 -30.78 9.38 -12.50
N PRO A 680 -30.66 10.14 -13.62
CA PRO A 680 -29.80 9.77 -14.71
C PRO A 680 -28.33 10.08 -14.39
N PHE A 681 -27.43 9.29 -15.01
CA PHE A 681 -26.01 9.59 -15.04
C PHE A 681 -25.36 9.17 -16.36
N VAL A 682 -24.24 9.82 -16.69
CA VAL A 682 -23.49 9.54 -17.91
C VAL A 682 -22.01 9.35 -17.57
N ILE A 683 -21.45 8.21 -17.96
CA ILE A 683 -20.02 7.95 -17.92
C ILE A 683 -19.46 8.09 -19.33
N ARG A 684 -18.39 8.88 -19.49
CA ARG A 684 -17.69 9.03 -20.75
C ARG A 684 -16.59 7.97 -20.83
N GLU A 685 -16.63 7.10 -21.85
CA GLU A 685 -15.56 6.14 -22.15
C GLU A 685 -14.54 6.67 -23.17
N THR A 686 -15.05 7.32 -24.24
CA THR A 686 -14.24 8.03 -25.23
C THR A 686 -14.93 9.34 -25.63
N LYS A 687 -14.34 10.12 -26.53
CA LYS A 687 -14.96 11.33 -27.05
C LYS A 687 -16.31 11.09 -27.71
N ARG A 688 -16.58 9.88 -28.18
CA ARG A 688 -17.83 9.51 -28.92
C ARG A 688 -18.60 8.36 -28.29
N LYS A 689 -18.09 7.73 -27.22
CA LYS A 689 -18.77 6.61 -26.54
C LYS A 689 -19.08 6.98 -25.11
N PHE A 690 -20.34 6.78 -24.72
CA PHE A 690 -20.88 7.12 -23.41
C PHE A 690 -21.82 6.03 -22.93
N GLN A 691 -21.83 5.78 -21.64
CA GLN A 691 -22.86 4.99 -20.96
C GLN A 691 -23.88 5.95 -20.35
N HIS A 692 -25.14 5.87 -20.74
CA HIS A 692 -26.22 6.61 -20.11
C HIS A 692 -27.09 5.63 -19.33
N THR A 693 -27.18 5.83 -18.02
CA THR A 693 -27.84 4.90 -17.09
C THR A 693 -28.79 5.67 -16.17
N LEU A 694 -29.80 4.97 -15.64
CA LEU A 694 -30.73 5.49 -14.63
C LEU A 694 -30.52 4.72 -13.32
N SER A 695 -30.29 5.44 -12.23
CA SER A 695 -30.32 4.87 -10.89
C SER A 695 -31.63 5.20 -10.20
N GLU A 696 -32.20 4.24 -9.51
CA GLU A 696 -33.34 4.45 -8.64
C GLU A 696 -32.85 4.91 -7.26
N VAL A 697 -33.43 5.99 -6.75
CA VAL A 697 -33.11 6.58 -5.45
C VAL A 697 -34.24 6.29 -4.47
N THR A 698 -33.90 5.85 -3.27
CA THR A 698 -34.79 5.68 -2.12
C THR A 698 -34.19 6.30 -0.88
N ILE A 699 -35.01 6.98 -0.05
CA ILE A 699 -34.58 7.60 1.19
C ILE A 699 -35.39 7.03 2.36
N TRP A 700 -34.66 6.58 3.35
CA TRP A 700 -35.18 5.88 4.52
C TRP A 700 -34.82 6.62 5.80
N GLU A 701 -35.80 6.80 6.67
CA GLU A 701 -35.58 7.41 8.00
C GLU A 701 -35.45 6.32 9.04
N LYS A 702 -34.41 6.36 9.87
CA LYS A 702 -34.25 5.44 10.98
C LYS A 702 -35.24 5.74 12.08
N ILE A 703 -36.03 4.74 12.46
CA ILE A 703 -37.10 4.84 13.47
C ILE A 703 -36.76 4.17 14.80
N SER A 704 -35.82 3.21 14.81
CA SER A 704 -35.43 2.48 16.04
C SER A 704 -33.97 2.06 16.02
#